data_8ffe00e91d723b787894c526c4373f6b
#
_entry.id   8ffe00e91d723b787894c526c4373f6b
#
_cell.length_a   1.000
_cell.length_b   1.000
_cell.length_c   1.000
_cell.angle_alpha   90.00
_cell.angle_beta   90.00
_cell.angle_gamma   90.00
#
_symmetry.space_group_name_H-M   'P 1'
#
loop_
_entity.id
_entity.type
_entity.pdbx_description
1 polymer ?
#
loop_
_entity_poly.entity_id
_entity_poly.type
_entity_poly.pdbx_seq_one_letter_code
_entity_poly.pdbx_strand_id
1 'polypeptide(L)'
;MYLRSGLIALCFFLLAFTGVAQEKKRLSHDDYAGWKTINRSQLSPAGDWAVFEVNPQDGDGELVIRHVESGRQFVVPRAYRASISPGGKYVAFHIKPQQAVERQAKVDKKRREEMPVDSLGIFVFGTAGLEKFPALQSFAMPEDPSDWMAYIIDQARIETVEEESPEPEPEDPGQEPASGQEEETKKEKPGRVLYIYNPMTGAVKEVKHISAFIMAPAGNLVAGLTVKENKDTLSLYEVISVGLPGLTAKTVDSRYGEMKNLAVDRPGEQLAWLFSSDTTKAKSFDLYLYQQRRDRLNQVVGSSTSGMPAGYGPSENSTPRFSHNGERLFFGNAPLPEEEPEDTLLAEEKYRLDIWHWEDPMLQSQQLVMLNQLRRRNFQAVYHIRQGTMVQLADEDMPSVSLDPESNATRGMGQATAPYMIERQWTGGNPRDLYAVDLLTGQRKRVASRAEANAAMSPGGNYMIWYDTGSTSWKVYHMQQETITDVSAGIPFPVYNEDNDLPMFARPHGLAGWTPGDEAVLIYDRYDVWKVDPRGRRPVENLTGGYGRENNIRLRIQDLDEREHFVRLDKKVLLSAFNENAKRSGFYTLQDGRLSQLLMGDYLYSQLERARDAERYLWRRSTYTEFPDIWTSTADFSQGVKISDANPQQAGYYWGSVELVEWQDFDNETLQGLLYLPEDFDPARTYPMLVYFYERSSQGLHQHFIPAPSRSTINRSYCTSNGYIVFVPDITYKEGFPGESAYNAIVSGTKAMVERYPFIDRENMGLQGQSWGGYQIAYLVTRTNMFKAAMAGAPVSNMVSAYGGIRWQTGLNRQFQYEQTQSRIGGTLWERPIRYIENSPIFFVDKIETPLLMMHNDADGAVPWYQGIEMFVAMRRLGKPVWMLNYNDEAHNLTRWPNRMDLSVRMYQFFDYYLKGEPAPQWLKYGIPATDKGRVDGYELVE
;
A
#
# COMPACT_ATOMS: atom_id res chain seq x y z
N MET A 1 84.08 23.77 34.38
CA MET A 1 83.43 24.38 35.55
C MET A 1 81.95 24.24 35.47
N TYR A 2 81.53 23.27 36.24
CA TYR A 2 80.15 22.79 36.56
C TYR A 2 78.94 22.97 35.60
N LEU A 3 78.63 21.87 35.06
CA LEU A 3 77.28 21.45 34.57
C LEU A 3 76.32 21.29 35.72
N ARG A 4 74.97 21.49 35.44
CA ARG A 4 73.97 20.70 36.03
C ARG A 4 72.82 20.47 35.00
N SER A 5 72.72 19.21 34.66
CA SER A 5 71.62 18.61 33.88
C SER A 5 70.27 18.56 34.64
N GLY A 6 69.19 19.00 34.04
CA GLY A 6 67.90 18.75 34.55
C GLY A 6 67.14 17.81 33.61
N LEU A 7 66.91 16.60 34.05
CA LEU A 7 66.11 15.56 33.36
C LEU A 7 64.61 15.84 33.62
N ILE A 8 63.85 16.21 32.59
CA ILE A 8 62.39 16.25 32.66
C ILE A 8 61.91 14.91 32.20
N ALA A 9 61.36 14.10 33.11
CA ALA A 9 60.66 12.87 32.83
C ALA A 9 59.23 13.19 32.37
N LEU A 10 58.94 12.93 31.07
CA LEU A 10 57.62 13.06 30.48
C LEU A 10 56.88 11.75 30.76
N CYS A 11 56.01 11.72 31.79
CA CYS A 11 55.08 10.61 32.02
C CYS A 11 53.99 10.64 30.94
N PHE A 12 54.09 9.84 29.92
CA PHE A 12 52.98 9.50 29.06
C PHE A 12 52.00 8.60 29.81
N PHE A 13 50.87 9.15 30.26
CA PHE A 13 49.72 8.36 30.66
C PHE A 13 49.05 7.80 29.38
N LEU A 14 49.37 6.57 29.05
CA LEU A 14 48.54 5.77 28.14
C LEU A 14 47.21 5.45 28.86
N LEU A 15 46.19 6.28 28.65
CA LEU A 15 44.83 5.87 28.90
C LEU A 15 44.48 4.78 27.88
N ALA A 16 44.68 3.54 28.25
CA ALA A 16 44.07 2.42 27.60
C ALA A 16 42.53 2.53 27.84
N PHE A 17 41.83 3.09 26.88
CA PHE A 17 40.40 2.84 26.78
C PHE A 17 40.22 1.34 26.54
N THR A 18 40.16 0.57 27.60
CA THR A 18 39.48 -0.72 27.55
C THR A 18 38.03 -0.42 27.27
N GLY A 19 37.66 -0.38 25.98
CA GLY A 19 36.28 -0.49 25.59
C GLY A 19 35.77 -1.80 26.19
N VAL A 20 35.03 -1.73 27.30
CA VAL A 20 34.21 -2.86 27.73
C VAL A 20 33.27 -3.09 26.57
N ALA A 21 33.53 -4.13 25.80
CA ALA A 21 32.57 -4.60 24.79
C ALA A 21 31.29 -4.82 25.56
N GLN A 22 30.28 -4.00 25.29
CA GLN A 22 28.96 -4.15 25.89
C GLN A 22 28.49 -5.55 25.53
N GLU A 23 28.24 -6.38 26.52
CA GLU A 23 27.77 -7.74 26.30
C GLU A 23 26.44 -7.66 25.53
N LYS A 24 26.38 -8.30 24.36
CA LYS A 24 25.15 -8.33 23.56
C LYS A 24 24.04 -9.03 24.33
N LYS A 25 22.83 -8.54 24.18
CA LYS A 25 21.63 -9.12 24.80
C LYS A 25 20.77 -9.83 23.75
N ARG A 26 19.93 -10.75 24.21
CA ARG A 26 18.91 -11.37 23.36
C ARG A 26 17.72 -10.43 23.22
N LEU A 27 17.06 -10.50 22.07
CA LEU A 27 15.82 -9.77 21.84
C LEU A 27 14.72 -10.29 22.78
N SER A 28 14.04 -9.37 23.44
CA SER A 28 12.84 -9.64 24.24
C SER A 28 11.60 -9.03 23.59
N HIS A 29 10.42 -9.41 24.06
CA HIS A 29 9.18 -8.81 23.58
C HIS A 29 9.06 -7.31 23.94
N ASP A 30 9.67 -6.89 25.04
CA ASP A 30 9.68 -5.50 25.51
C ASP A 30 10.53 -4.59 24.61
N ASP A 31 11.43 -5.16 23.83
CA ASP A 31 12.30 -4.38 22.93
C ASP A 31 11.56 -3.88 21.66
N TYR A 32 10.38 -4.42 21.33
CA TYR A 32 9.74 -4.18 20.04
C TYR A 32 9.36 -2.71 19.79
N ALA A 33 8.86 -2.02 20.82
CA ALA A 33 8.35 -0.66 20.69
C ALA A 33 9.39 0.33 20.14
N GLY A 34 10.65 0.17 20.53
CA GLY A 34 11.74 1.09 20.17
C GLY A 34 12.35 0.89 18.77
N TRP A 35 12.01 -0.19 18.07
CA TRP A 35 12.52 -0.43 16.72
C TRP A 35 11.84 0.48 15.72
N LYS A 36 12.65 1.15 14.87
CA LYS A 36 12.18 2.20 13.96
C LYS A 36 12.13 1.73 12.52
N THR A 37 11.18 2.28 11.77
CA THR A 37 11.08 2.16 10.31
C THR A 37 11.33 3.51 9.67
N ILE A 38 11.92 3.53 8.46
CA ILE A 38 12.03 4.74 7.66
C ILE A 38 10.95 4.71 6.58
N ASN A 39 10.19 5.80 6.47
CA ASN A 39 9.12 5.93 5.50
C ASN A 39 9.31 7.20 4.67
N ARG A 40 8.68 7.24 3.49
CA ARG A 40 8.49 8.44 2.66
C ARG A 40 9.75 9.29 2.46
N SER A 41 10.85 8.67 2.01
CA SER A 41 12.02 9.44 1.59
C SER A 41 11.72 10.26 0.34
N GLN A 42 12.26 11.48 0.27
CA GLN A 42 12.16 12.39 -0.87
C GLN A 42 13.46 13.17 -1.04
N LEU A 43 13.84 13.45 -2.29
CA LEU A 43 14.89 14.42 -2.64
C LEU A 43 14.28 15.76 -3.08
N SER A 44 14.93 16.86 -2.73
CA SER A 44 14.68 18.13 -3.39
C SER A 44 14.98 18.03 -4.89
N PRO A 45 14.34 18.84 -5.73
CA PRO A 45 14.61 18.84 -7.17
C PRO A 45 16.10 18.99 -7.53
N ALA A 46 16.84 19.78 -6.79
CA ALA A 46 18.30 19.96 -6.97
C ALA A 46 19.14 18.84 -6.36
N GLY A 47 18.53 17.96 -5.57
CA GLY A 47 19.21 16.83 -4.92
C GLY A 47 20.08 17.21 -3.71
N ASP A 48 19.96 18.43 -3.20
CA ASP A 48 20.74 18.98 -2.09
C ASP A 48 20.12 18.69 -0.72
N TRP A 49 18.80 18.45 -0.66
CA TRP A 49 18.07 18.08 0.56
C TRP A 49 17.38 16.74 0.43
N ALA A 50 17.49 15.93 1.46
CA ALA A 50 16.71 14.71 1.65
C ALA A 50 15.77 14.87 2.85
N VAL A 51 14.53 14.42 2.68
CA VAL A 51 13.48 14.45 3.72
C VAL A 51 12.92 13.04 3.90
N PHE A 52 12.85 12.54 5.13
CA PHE A 52 12.32 11.20 5.41
C PHE A 52 11.76 11.09 6.82
N GLU A 53 10.79 10.21 7.00
CA GLU A 53 10.15 9.92 8.28
C GLU A 53 10.83 8.75 8.97
N VAL A 54 11.07 8.87 10.28
CA VAL A 54 11.59 7.80 11.13
C VAL A 54 10.57 7.53 12.24
N ASN A 55 9.95 6.35 12.19
CA ASN A 55 8.81 6.03 13.06
C ASN A 55 9.13 4.79 13.91
N PRO A 56 8.99 4.83 15.26
CA PRO A 56 9.07 3.65 16.10
C PRO A 56 7.87 2.73 15.85
N GLN A 57 7.94 1.48 16.35
CA GLN A 57 6.82 0.53 16.26
C GLN A 57 5.62 0.99 17.10
N ASP A 58 5.89 1.61 18.27
CA ASP A 58 4.90 2.27 19.11
C ASP A 58 5.51 3.56 19.66
N GLY A 59 4.78 4.68 19.54
CA GLY A 59 5.24 6.00 20.00
C GLY A 59 5.22 7.07 18.90
N ASP A 60 5.71 8.24 19.25
CA ASP A 60 5.81 9.39 18.36
C ASP A 60 7.01 9.26 17.43
N GLY A 61 6.77 9.38 16.11
CA GLY A 61 7.80 9.43 15.08
C GLY A 61 8.42 10.81 14.92
N GLU A 62 9.29 10.94 13.95
CA GLU A 62 10.00 12.18 13.63
C GLU A 62 10.22 12.33 12.11
N LEU A 63 10.26 13.57 11.64
CA LEU A 63 10.69 13.93 10.28
C LEU A 63 12.13 14.44 10.34
N VAL A 64 12.98 13.82 9.52
CA VAL A 64 14.37 14.22 9.34
C VAL A 64 14.50 15.01 8.04
N ILE A 65 15.04 16.21 8.13
CA ILE A 65 15.36 17.10 7.01
C ILE A 65 16.87 17.25 6.97
N ARG A 66 17.53 16.70 5.95
CA ARG A 66 18.98 16.60 5.89
C ARG A 66 19.53 17.21 4.62
N HIS A 67 20.51 18.11 4.76
CA HIS A 67 21.31 18.56 3.65
C HIS A 67 22.34 17.48 3.27
N VAL A 68 22.26 17.01 2.02
CA VAL A 68 22.94 15.80 1.57
C VAL A 68 24.46 15.92 1.66
N GLU A 69 25.05 17.04 1.21
CA GLU A 69 26.50 17.20 1.13
C GLU A 69 27.13 17.58 2.48
N SER A 70 26.57 18.56 3.19
CA SER A 70 27.13 19.01 4.47
C SER A 70 26.79 18.07 5.63
N GLY A 71 25.82 17.19 5.48
CA GLY A 71 25.32 16.34 6.55
C GLY A 71 24.53 17.08 7.64
N ARG A 72 24.32 18.41 7.51
CA ARG A 72 23.51 19.18 8.45
C ARG A 72 22.09 18.64 8.49
N GLN A 73 21.58 18.40 9.69
CA GLN A 73 20.29 17.73 9.90
C GLN A 73 19.40 18.55 10.85
N PHE A 74 18.10 18.53 10.56
CA PHE A 74 17.04 19.06 11.39
C PHE A 74 16.03 17.95 11.63
N VAL A 75 15.57 17.84 12.88
CA VAL A 75 14.61 16.81 13.29
C VAL A 75 13.36 17.51 13.81
N VAL A 76 12.20 17.17 13.27
CA VAL A 76 10.92 17.69 13.72
C VAL A 76 10.10 16.54 14.31
N PRO A 77 9.93 16.52 15.65
CA PRO A 77 9.15 15.48 16.31
C PRO A 77 7.70 15.46 15.83
N ARG A 78 7.14 14.26 15.67
CA ARG A 78 5.75 13.98 15.28
C ARG A 78 5.35 14.47 13.89
N ALA A 79 6.30 15.00 13.10
CA ALA A 79 6.03 15.44 11.74
C ALA A 79 5.99 14.26 10.77
N TYR A 80 5.06 14.33 9.80
CA TYR A 80 4.79 13.28 8.84
C TYR A 80 4.11 13.83 7.58
N ARG A 81 3.94 13.00 6.55
CA ARG A 81 3.36 13.41 5.25
C ARG A 81 4.01 14.65 4.67
N ALA A 82 5.32 14.68 4.74
CA ALA A 82 6.10 15.76 4.17
C ALA A 82 5.96 15.78 2.64
N SER A 83 5.96 16.99 2.09
CA SER A 83 5.96 17.24 0.65
C SER A 83 6.91 18.39 0.36
N ILE A 84 7.95 18.13 -0.43
CA ILE A 84 8.91 19.17 -0.86
C ILE A 84 8.23 20.02 -1.94
N SER A 85 8.37 21.34 -1.85
CA SER A 85 7.83 22.23 -2.86
C SER A 85 8.43 21.93 -4.25
N PRO A 86 7.65 22.00 -5.34
CA PRO A 86 8.15 21.72 -6.68
C PRO A 86 9.33 22.62 -7.10
N GLY A 87 9.46 23.81 -6.49
CA GLY A 87 10.61 24.70 -6.65
C GLY A 87 11.81 24.31 -5.79
N GLY A 88 11.70 23.33 -4.90
CA GLY A 88 12.80 22.85 -4.05
C GLY A 88 13.25 23.84 -2.97
N LYS A 89 12.43 24.82 -2.59
CA LYS A 89 12.83 25.87 -1.65
C LYS A 89 12.38 25.63 -0.21
N TYR A 90 11.31 24.87 -0.01
CA TYR A 90 10.76 24.53 1.31
C TYR A 90 10.11 23.15 1.30
N VAL A 91 9.84 22.63 2.48
CA VAL A 91 9.02 21.43 2.68
C VAL A 91 7.88 21.75 3.63
N ALA A 92 6.67 21.30 3.29
CA ALA A 92 5.49 21.39 4.13
C ALA A 92 5.10 19.99 4.64
N PHE A 93 4.60 19.90 5.87
CA PHE A 93 4.28 18.64 6.51
C PHE A 93 3.24 18.80 7.61
N HIS A 94 2.59 17.71 7.97
CA HIS A 94 1.74 17.61 9.14
C HIS A 94 2.56 17.37 10.41
N ILE A 95 2.12 17.91 11.54
CA ILE A 95 2.65 17.62 12.88
C ILE A 95 1.50 17.08 13.72
N LYS A 96 1.57 15.80 14.11
CA LYS A 96 0.57 15.16 14.98
C LYS A 96 0.57 15.76 16.39
N PRO A 97 -0.57 15.73 17.09
CA PRO A 97 -0.58 15.84 18.54
C PRO A 97 0.32 14.79 19.20
N GLN A 98 0.73 14.98 20.43
CA GLN A 98 1.44 13.95 21.18
C GLN A 98 0.54 12.72 21.39
N GLN A 99 1.07 11.52 21.24
CA GLN A 99 0.31 10.27 21.46
C GLN A 99 -0.33 10.23 22.86
N ALA A 100 0.38 10.74 23.87
CA ALA A 100 -0.14 10.83 25.24
C ALA A 100 -1.37 11.74 25.35
N VAL A 101 -1.36 12.88 24.63
CA VAL A 101 -2.49 13.84 24.62
C VAL A 101 -3.70 13.24 23.90
N GLU A 102 -3.48 12.59 22.74
CA GLU A 102 -4.57 11.88 22.03
C GLU A 102 -5.16 10.74 22.90
N ARG A 103 -4.29 9.99 23.59
CA ARG A 103 -4.72 8.92 24.50
C ARG A 103 -5.56 9.48 25.64
N GLN A 104 -5.12 10.58 26.28
CA GLN A 104 -5.86 11.20 27.35
C GLN A 104 -7.24 11.69 26.87
N ALA A 105 -7.31 12.36 25.72
CA ALA A 105 -8.58 12.81 25.14
C ALA A 105 -9.57 11.64 24.88
N LYS A 106 -9.05 10.47 24.48
CA LYS A 106 -9.86 9.25 24.33
C LYS A 106 -10.33 8.69 25.68
N VAL A 107 -9.48 8.72 26.71
CA VAL A 107 -9.84 8.31 28.08
C VAL A 107 -10.95 9.23 28.64
N ASP A 108 -10.83 10.53 28.39
CA ASP A 108 -11.81 11.56 28.79
C ASP A 108 -13.08 11.52 27.92
N LYS A 109 -13.14 10.65 26.92
CA LYS A 109 -14.27 10.50 25.99
C LYS A 109 -14.66 11.81 25.30
N LYS A 110 -13.66 12.66 24.98
CA LYS A 110 -13.88 13.90 24.25
C LYS A 110 -14.59 13.63 22.92
N ARG A 111 -15.50 14.53 22.53
CA ARG A 111 -16.23 14.42 21.23
C ARG A 111 -15.25 14.63 20.08
N ARG A 112 -15.64 14.22 18.88
CA ARG A 112 -14.80 14.32 17.67
C ARG A 112 -14.30 15.76 17.42
N GLU A 113 -15.13 16.74 17.73
CA GLU A 113 -14.81 18.16 17.59
C GLU A 113 -13.78 18.66 18.61
N GLU A 114 -13.66 17.97 19.73
CA GLU A 114 -12.76 18.31 20.86
C GLU A 114 -11.45 17.51 20.83
N MET A 115 -11.35 16.54 19.92
CA MET A 115 -10.12 15.75 19.78
C MET A 115 -8.97 16.60 19.24
N PRO A 116 -7.74 16.43 19.74
CA PRO A 116 -6.57 17.12 19.20
C PRO A 116 -6.44 16.91 17.68
N VAL A 117 -5.99 17.95 16.96
CA VAL A 117 -5.81 17.95 15.52
C VAL A 117 -4.38 18.31 15.12
N ASP A 118 -3.99 17.98 13.89
CA ASP A 118 -2.68 18.26 13.35
C ASP A 118 -2.38 19.77 13.28
N SER A 119 -1.10 20.10 13.32
CA SER A 119 -0.57 21.40 12.89
C SER A 119 0.13 21.29 11.54
N LEU A 120 0.23 22.40 10.79
CA LEU A 120 1.09 22.53 9.64
C LEU A 120 2.49 22.95 10.10
N GLY A 121 3.53 22.25 9.59
CA GLY A 121 4.90 22.70 9.63
C GLY A 121 5.39 23.11 8.26
N ILE A 122 6.11 24.21 8.17
CA ILE A 122 6.80 24.67 6.95
C ILE A 122 8.25 24.93 7.29
N PHE A 123 9.16 24.22 6.61
CA PHE A 123 10.60 24.42 6.80
C PHE A 123 11.22 24.96 5.50
N VAL A 124 11.83 26.15 5.60
CA VAL A 124 12.49 26.82 4.49
C VAL A 124 13.96 26.43 4.45
N PHE A 125 14.40 25.77 3.38
CA PHE A 125 15.75 25.19 3.27
C PHE A 125 16.87 26.23 3.38
N GLY A 126 16.74 27.37 2.69
CA GLY A 126 17.80 28.40 2.65
C GLY A 126 18.09 29.08 4.00
N THR A 127 17.06 29.32 4.79
CA THR A 127 17.16 29.99 6.10
C THR A 127 17.18 29.02 7.27
N ALA A 128 16.83 27.77 7.03
CA ALA A 128 16.57 26.76 8.07
C ALA A 128 15.48 27.21 9.07
N GLY A 129 14.56 28.06 8.62
CA GLY A 129 13.43 28.56 9.42
C GLY A 129 12.29 27.54 9.47
N LEU A 130 11.74 27.28 10.66
CA LEU A 130 10.58 26.43 10.87
C LEU A 130 9.41 27.26 11.37
N GLU A 131 8.34 27.29 10.60
CA GLU A 131 7.07 27.89 10.98
C GLU A 131 6.04 26.79 11.29
N LYS A 132 5.13 27.05 12.23
CA LYS A 132 4.07 26.12 12.65
C LYS A 132 2.73 26.83 12.74
N PHE A 133 1.70 26.21 12.17
CA PHE A 133 0.33 26.74 12.18
C PHE A 133 -0.61 25.68 12.76
N PRO A 134 -1.32 25.96 13.85
CA PRO A 134 -2.19 24.99 14.53
C PRO A 134 -3.45 24.70 13.73
N ALA A 135 -4.14 23.61 14.09
CA ALA A 135 -5.46 23.22 13.57
C ALA A 135 -5.54 23.09 12.05
N LEU A 136 -4.54 22.46 11.44
CA LEU A 136 -4.50 22.18 10.01
C LEU A 136 -5.60 21.21 9.61
N GLN A 137 -6.31 21.54 8.54
CA GLN A 137 -7.23 20.62 7.86
C GLN A 137 -6.60 20.01 6.61
N SER A 138 -6.02 20.84 5.75
CA SER A 138 -5.36 20.42 4.52
C SER A 138 -4.42 21.50 4.02
N PHE A 139 -3.44 21.10 3.22
CA PHE A 139 -2.63 22.02 2.41
C PHE A 139 -2.44 21.46 1.00
N ALA A 140 -2.11 22.36 0.06
CA ALA A 140 -1.77 22.02 -1.32
C ALA A 140 -0.63 22.90 -1.83
N MET A 141 0.13 22.34 -2.75
CA MET A 141 1.15 23.02 -3.56
C MET A 141 0.84 22.77 -5.04
N PRO A 142 1.29 23.63 -5.97
CA PRO A 142 1.11 23.40 -7.39
C PRO A 142 1.97 22.22 -7.88
N GLU A 143 1.78 21.79 -9.12
CA GLU A 143 2.63 20.77 -9.75
C GLU A 143 3.93 21.36 -10.31
N ASP A 144 3.84 22.56 -10.89
CA ASP A 144 4.97 23.28 -11.47
C ASP A 144 5.72 24.10 -10.41
N PRO A 145 7.01 24.41 -10.62
CA PRO A 145 7.80 25.23 -9.71
C PRO A 145 7.13 26.57 -9.37
N SER A 146 6.84 26.75 -8.09
CA SER A 146 6.24 27.95 -7.52
C SER A 146 6.66 28.11 -6.06
N ASP A 147 6.67 29.35 -5.57
CA ASP A 147 6.92 29.65 -4.16
C ASP A 147 5.63 29.70 -3.32
N TRP A 148 4.48 29.54 -3.96
CA TRP A 148 3.18 29.62 -3.32
C TRP A 148 2.66 28.26 -2.86
N MET A 149 1.92 28.28 -1.76
CA MET A 149 1.10 27.17 -1.27
C MET A 149 -0.23 27.70 -0.72
N ALA A 150 -1.16 26.81 -0.48
CA ALA A 150 -2.42 27.13 0.14
C ALA A 150 -2.77 26.10 1.23
N TYR A 151 -3.38 26.56 2.35
CA TYR A 151 -3.76 25.66 3.43
C TYR A 151 -5.01 26.16 4.18
N ILE A 152 -5.78 25.24 4.74
CA ILE A 152 -6.95 25.55 5.55
C ILE A 152 -6.64 25.32 7.02
N ILE A 153 -6.93 26.33 7.84
CA ILE A 153 -6.92 26.26 9.30
C ILE A 153 -8.37 26.34 9.83
N ASP A 154 -8.68 25.50 10.80
CA ASP A 154 -9.96 25.56 11.52
C ASP A 154 -9.81 26.47 12.77
N GLN A 155 -10.17 27.74 12.62
CA GLN A 155 -10.05 28.76 13.68
C GLN A 155 -10.85 28.40 14.94
N ALA A 156 -11.98 27.71 14.79
CA ALA A 156 -12.79 27.31 15.93
C ALA A 156 -12.08 26.33 16.88
N ARG A 157 -11.06 25.62 16.37
CA ARG A 157 -10.24 24.69 17.16
C ARG A 157 -9.02 25.31 17.81
N ILE A 158 -8.62 26.52 17.41
CA ILE A 158 -7.52 27.26 18.03
C ILE A 158 -8.00 27.86 19.35
N GLU A 159 -9.18 28.46 19.36
CA GLU A 159 -9.72 29.15 20.52
C GLU A 159 -10.05 28.22 21.71
N THR A 160 -10.40 26.96 21.44
CA THR A 160 -10.61 25.95 22.49
C THR A 160 -9.34 25.50 23.19
N VAL A 161 -8.17 25.76 22.65
CA VAL A 161 -6.86 25.41 23.22
C VAL A 161 -6.34 26.56 24.14
N GLU A 162 -6.70 27.80 23.87
CA GLU A 162 -6.28 28.97 24.66
C GLU A 162 -7.13 29.16 25.93
N GLU A 163 -8.37 28.67 25.96
CA GLU A 163 -9.25 28.74 27.15
C GLU A 163 -8.92 27.69 28.23
N GLU A 164 -8.08 26.69 27.96
CA GLU A 164 -7.70 25.64 28.92
C GLU A 164 -6.44 25.95 29.75
N SER A 165 -5.97 27.21 29.87
CA SER A 165 -4.85 27.60 30.78
C SER A 165 -5.04 29.00 31.29
N PRO A 166 -5.15 29.27 32.62
CA PRO A 166 -4.39 28.67 33.72
C PRO A 166 -5.25 28.21 34.93
N GLU A 167 -4.61 27.49 35.87
CA GLU A 167 -5.18 27.13 37.18
C GLU A 167 -5.73 28.38 37.92
N PRO A 168 -6.93 28.29 38.52
CA PRO A 168 -7.46 29.41 39.34
C PRO A 168 -6.68 29.56 40.64
N GLU A 169 -6.18 30.76 40.86
CA GLU A 169 -5.75 31.15 42.21
C GLU A 169 -6.96 31.10 43.17
N PRO A 170 -6.77 30.81 44.48
CA PRO A 170 -7.86 30.64 45.41
C PRO A 170 -8.56 31.98 45.66
N GLU A 171 -9.88 31.99 45.44
CA GLU A 171 -10.75 33.14 45.65
C GLU A 171 -10.82 33.54 47.16
N ASP A 172 -10.64 34.82 47.41
CA ASP A 172 -10.92 35.48 48.69
C ASP A 172 -12.44 35.71 48.80
N PRO A 173 -13.12 35.27 49.87
CA PRO A 173 -14.58 35.38 49.97
C PRO A 173 -14.98 36.76 50.49
N GLY A 174 -15.36 37.67 49.58
CA GLY A 174 -15.98 38.93 50.02
C GLY A 174 -16.09 40.03 49.00
N GLN A 175 -16.90 39.89 47.95
CA GLN A 175 -17.50 41.03 47.26
C GLN A 175 -18.75 40.59 46.46
N GLU A 176 -19.89 41.28 46.73
CA GLU A 176 -21.17 41.10 46.04
C GLU A 176 -21.12 41.61 44.56
N PRO A 177 -21.84 40.98 43.62
CA PRO A 177 -21.80 41.36 42.19
C PRO A 177 -22.71 42.56 41.90
N ALA A 178 -22.13 43.56 41.23
CA ALA A 178 -22.88 44.64 40.61
C ALA A 178 -23.50 44.15 39.27
N SER A 179 -24.81 44.26 39.16
CA SER A 179 -25.60 43.99 37.93
C SER A 179 -25.34 45.03 36.86
N GLY A 180 -24.58 44.66 35.82
CA GLY A 180 -24.48 45.40 34.57
C GLY A 180 -24.83 44.46 33.42
N GLN A 181 -26.00 44.65 32.80
CA GLN A 181 -26.34 44.02 31.53
C GLN A 181 -25.51 44.66 30.43
N GLU A 182 -24.43 44.00 30.03
CA GLU A 182 -23.82 44.23 28.72
C GLU A 182 -24.46 43.26 27.69
N GLU A 183 -25.05 43.82 26.63
CA GLU A 183 -25.45 43.05 25.45
C GLU A 183 -24.18 42.43 24.84
N GLU A 184 -23.95 41.12 25.12
CA GLU A 184 -23.00 40.33 24.36
C GLU A 184 -23.46 40.29 22.89
N THR A 185 -22.84 41.09 22.04
CA THR A 185 -22.83 40.87 20.61
C THR A 185 -22.25 39.49 20.38
N LYS A 186 -23.08 38.51 19.98
CA LYS A 186 -22.65 37.18 19.58
C LYS A 186 -21.56 37.33 18.55
N LYS A 187 -20.28 37.18 18.94
CA LYS A 187 -19.17 37.02 17.98
C LYS A 187 -19.51 35.85 17.12
N GLU A 188 -19.58 36.08 15.81
CA GLU A 188 -19.69 35.04 14.77
C GLU A 188 -18.55 34.03 15.02
N LYS A 189 -18.87 32.74 15.23
CA LYS A 189 -17.84 31.71 15.47
C LYS A 189 -16.87 31.71 14.29
N PRO A 190 -15.56 31.84 14.53
CA PRO A 190 -14.57 31.78 13.47
C PRO A 190 -14.68 30.43 12.78
N GLY A 191 -14.91 30.47 11.47
CA GLY A 191 -15.01 29.28 10.63
C GLY A 191 -13.65 28.84 10.11
N ARG A 192 -13.68 27.99 9.08
CA ARG A 192 -12.50 27.60 8.34
C ARG A 192 -11.96 28.75 7.50
N VAL A 193 -10.64 28.99 7.58
CA VAL A 193 -9.95 30.05 6.82
C VAL A 193 -8.92 29.42 5.90
N LEU A 194 -8.96 29.77 4.63
CA LEU A 194 -7.94 29.44 3.65
C LEU A 194 -6.86 30.51 3.68
N TYR A 195 -5.62 30.11 3.85
CA TYR A 195 -4.42 30.92 3.72
C TYR A 195 -3.72 30.58 2.40
N ILE A 196 -3.54 31.58 1.55
CA ILE A 196 -2.71 31.50 0.34
C ILE A 196 -1.40 32.19 0.70
N TYR A 197 -0.34 31.42 0.80
CA TYR A 197 0.88 31.82 1.47
C TYR A 197 2.12 31.61 0.62
N ASN A 198 3.05 32.55 0.70
CA ASN A 198 4.38 32.44 0.12
C ASN A 198 5.43 32.36 1.23
N PRO A 199 5.99 31.18 1.52
CA PRO A 199 6.98 30.99 2.59
C PRO A 199 8.30 31.76 2.38
N MET A 200 8.60 32.18 1.15
CA MET A 200 9.84 32.91 0.83
C MET A 200 9.76 34.41 1.13
N THR A 201 8.56 34.99 1.09
CA THR A 201 8.36 36.44 1.26
C THR A 201 7.48 36.76 2.46
N GLY A 202 6.77 35.78 3.04
CA GLY A 202 5.76 35.99 4.08
C GLY A 202 4.45 36.61 3.54
N ALA A 203 4.29 36.79 2.23
CA ALA A 203 3.06 37.32 1.64
C ALA A 203 1.90 36.34 1.84
N VAL A 204 0.76 36.85 2.32
CA VAL A 204 -0.41 36.03 2.66
C VAL A 204 -1.71 36.69 2.22
N LYS A 205 -2.68 35.86 1.82
CA LYS A 205 -4.08 36.23 1.59
C LYS A 205 -5.00 35.27 2.31
N GLU A 206 -5.93 35.82 3.07
CA GLU A 206 -6.95 35.06 3.78
C GLU A 206 -8.28 35.06 3.03
N VAL A 207 -8.96 33.90 3.01
CA VAL A 207 -10.34 33.74 2.53
C VAL A 207 -11.12 32.99 3.62
N LYS A 208 -12.11 33.66 4.21
CA LYS A 208 -12.93 33.13 5.31
C LYS A 208 -14.08 32.26 4.80
N HIS A 209 -14.64 31.45 5.70
CA HIS A 209 -15.81 30.57 5.45
C HIS A 209 -15.56 29.57 4.29
N ILE A 210 -14.34 29.10 4.16
CA ILE A 210 -13.95 28.17 3.10
C ILE A 210 -14.50 26.75 3.37
N SER A 211 -15.09 26.12 2.36
CA SER A 211 -15.50 24.71 2.39
C SER A 211 -14.55 23.81 1.61
N ALA A 212 -14.02 24.28 0.49
CA ALA A 212 -13.06 23.59 -0.36
C ALA A 212 -12.19 24.57 -1.14
N PHE A 213 -11.00 24.14 -1.57
CA PHE A 213 -10.15 24.89 -2.48
C PHE A 213 -9.39 23.97 -3.44
N ILE A 214 -8.92 24.55 -4.52
CA ILE A 214 -8.01 23.93 -5.49
C ILE A 214 -6.98 24.94 -5.96
N MET A 215 -5.77 24.47 -6.23
CA MET A 215 -4.69 25.27 -6.80
C MET A 215 -4.40 24.81 -8.22
N ALA A 216 -4.25 25.76 -9.16
CA ALA A 216 -3.91 25.43 -10.53
C ALA A 216 -2.52 24.76 -10.59
N PRO A 217 -2.34 23.70 -11.41
CA PRO A 217 -1.06 23.02 -11.55
C PRO A 217 0.12 23.97 -11.86
N ALA A 218 -0.11 25.01 -12.65
CA ALA A 218 0.89 26.04 -12.96
C ALA A 218 1.21 27.00 -11.80
N GLY A 219 0.50 26.93 -10.68
CA GLY A 219 0.78 27.72 -9.48
C GLY A 219 0.45 29.23 -9.59
N ASN A 220 -0.38 29.61 -10.54
CA ASN A 220 -0.75 31.00 -10.82
C ASN A 220 -2.16 31.40 -10.37
N LEU A 221 -2.95 30.43 -9.89
CA LEU A 221 -4.31 30.62 -9.40
C LEU A 221 -4.65 29.69 -8.25
N VAL A 222 -5.36 30.21 -7.26
CA VAL A 222 -6.08 29.43 -6.25
C VAL A 222 -7.57 29.74 -6.36
N ALA A 223 -8.41 28.72 -6.44
CA ALA A 223 -9.86 28.88 -6.39
C ALA A 223 -10.43 28.24 -5.13
N GLY A 224 -11.43 28.86 -4.52
CA GLY A 224 -12.08 28.40 -3.30
C GLY A 224 -13.60 28.47 -3.39
N LEU A 225 -14.25 27.53 -2.72
CA LEU A 225 -15.68 27.57 -2.42
C LEU A 225 -15.86 28.10 -0.99
N THR A 226 -16.58 29.16 -0.83
CA THR A 226 -17.00 29.65 0.48
C THR A 226 -18.48 29.35 0.72
N VAL A 227 -18.86 29.18 1.99
CA VAL A 227 -20.24 28.90 2.40
C VAL A 227 -20.60 29.76 3.60
N LYS A 228 -21.69 30.49 3.48
CA LYS A 228 -22.37 31.17 4.60
C LYS A 228 -23.66 30.43 4.89
N GLU A 229 -23.62 29.62 5.94
CA GLU A 229 -24.75 28.81 6.33
C GLU A 229 -25.95 29.67 6.74
N ASN A 230 -27.14 29.29 6.28
CA ASN A 230 -28.40 29.83 6.74
C ASN A 230 -29.24 28.66 7.28
N LYS A 231 -29.69 28.76 8.53
CA LYS A 231 -30.41 27.66 9.20
C LYS A 231 -31.85 27.48 8.67
N ASP A 232 -32.43 28.52 8.12
CA ASP A 232 -33.85 28.54 7.73
C ASP A 232 -34.08 28.48 6.22
N THR A 233 -33.00 28.62 5.41
CA THR A 233 -33.07 28.67 3.94
C THR A 233 -31.80 28.03 3.32
N LEU A 234 -31.70 28.09 1.99
CA LEU A 234 -30.49 27.68 1.29
C LEU A 234 -29.28 28.55 1.71
N SER A 235 -28.12 27.91 1.90
CA SER A 235 -26.86 28.57 2.18
C SER A 235 -26.36 29.37 0.98
N LEU A 236 -25.69 30.47 1.24
CA LEU A 236 -25.02 31.26 0.18
C LEU A 236 -23.65 30.64 -0.09
N TYR A 237 -23.45 30.16 -1.31
CA TYR A 237 -22.17 29.69 -1.84
C TYR A 237 -21.55 30.71 -2.79
N GLU A 238 -20.24 30.85 -2.69
CA GLU A 238 -19.46 31.70 -3.59
C GLU A 238 -18.26 30.95 -4.13
N VAL A 239 -17.94 31.10 -5.41
CA VAL A 239 -16.68 30.70 -6.02
C VAL A 239 -15.75 31.90 -6.03
N ILE A 240 -14.63 31.81 -5.35
CA ILE A 240 -13.63 32.88 -5.28
C ILE A 240 -12.37 32.41 -6.00
N SER A 241 -11.84 33.24 -6.90
CA SER A 241 -10.54 33.04 -7.52
C SER A 241 -9.52 34.06 -7.01
N VAL A 242 -8.29 33.64 -6.76
CA VAL A 242 -7.17 34.50 -6.35
C VAL A 242 -6.01 34.28 -7.29
N GLY A 243 -5.71 35.29 -8.08
CA GLY A 243 -4.59 35.30 -9.03
C GLY A 243 -3.25 35.50 -8.33
N LEU A 244 -2.24 34.73 -8.70
CA LEU A 244 -0.88 34.79 -8.16
C LEU A 244 0.10 35.36 -9.22
N PRO A 245 1.15 36.09 -8.80
CA PRO A 245 1.53 36.43 -7.42
C PRO A 245 0.80 37.64 -6.82
N GLY A 246 -0.07 38.34 -7.58
CA GLY A 246 -0.66 39.63 -7.20
C GLY A 246 -1.71 39.58 -6.10
N LEU A 247 -2.11 38.40 -5.62
CA LEU A 247 -3.13 38.18 -4.58
C LEU A 247 -4.48 38.84 -4.86
N THR A 248 -4.80 39.02 -6.16
CA THR A 248 -6.04 39.66 -6.59
C THR A 248 -7.19 38.68 -6.48
N ALA A 249 -8.09 38.95 -5.55
CA ALA A 249 -9.27 38.14 -5.35
C ALA A 249 -10.45 38.63 -6.19
N LYS A 250 -11.22 37.71 -6.76
CA LYS A 250 -12.44 37.94 -7.51
C LYS A 250 -13.50 36.92 -7.12
N THR A 251 -14.71 37.37 -6.80
CA THR A 251 -15.89 36.50 -6.72
C THR A 251 -16.36 36.22 -8.16
N VAL A 252 -16.30 34.95 -8.54
CA VAL A 252 -16.66 34.46 -9.88
C VAL A 252 -18.14 34.16 -9.99
N ASP A 253 -18.70 33.60 -8.91
CA ASP A 253 -20.13 33.23 -8.79
C ASP A 253 -20.58 33.37 -7.34
N SER A 254 -21.84 33.76 -7.14
CA SER A 254 -22.46 33.91 -5.81
C SER A 254 -23.95 33.58 -5.90
N ARG A 255 -24.36 32.47 -5.25
CA ARG A 255 -25.73 31.94 -5.35
C ARG A 255 -26.16 31.23 -4.09
N TYR A 256 -27.48 31.28 -3.85
CA TYR A 256 -28.12 30.44 -2.85
C TYR A 256 -28.35 29.02 -3.41
N GLY A 257 -27.85 27.99 -2.70
CA GLY A 257 -27.93 26.62 -3.17
C GLY A 257 -26.80 25.77 -2.56
N GLU A 258 -26.25 24.84 -3.34
CA GLU A 258 -25.09 24.04 -2.98
C GLU A 258 -24.09 23.98 -4.15
N MET A 259 -22.81 24.29 -3.90
CA MET A 259 -21.72 24.15 -4.85
C MET A 259 -20.75 23.06 -4.40
N LYS A 260 -20.31 22.22 -5.35
CA LYS A 260 -19.40 21.09 -5.11
C LYS A 260 -18.38 20.91 -6.24
N ASN A 261 -17.35 20.12 -5.96
CA ASN A 261 -16.46 19.53 -6.97
C ASN A 261 -15.81 20.58 -7.88
N LEU A 262 -15.14 21.54 -7.25
CA LEU A 262 -14.39 22.58 -7.96
C LEU A 262 -13.20 21.95 -8.73
N ALA A 263 -13.03 22.36 -9.98
CA ALA A 263 -11.94 21.96 -10.85
C ALA A 263 -11.29 23.20 -11.53
N VAL A 264 -10.02 23.08 -11.86
CA VAL A 264 -9.25 24.12 -12.54
C VAL A 264 -8.43 23.47 -13.66
N ASP A 265 -8.28 24.15 -14.79
CA ASP A 265 -7.37 23.72 -15.84
C ASP A 265 -5.91 24.01 -15.48
N ARG A 266 -4.96 23.38 -16.20
CA ARG A 266 -3.53 23.50 -15.88
C ARG A 266 -3.03 24.95 -15.84
N PRO A 267 -3.33 25.81 -16.82
CA PRO A 267 -2.90 27.22 -16.80
C PRO A 267 -3.71 28.12 -15.86
N GLY A 268 -4.73 27.62 -15.15
CA GLY A 268 -5.58 28.43 -14.26
C GLY A 268 -6.48 29.42 -15.00
N GLU A 269 -6.84 29.13 -16.25
CA GLU A 269 -7.67 30.01 -17.09
C GLU A 269 -9.14 29.63 -17.10
N GLN A 270 -9.46 28.40 -16.65
CA GLN A 270 -10.80 27.85 -16.60
C GLN A 270 -11.08 27.22 -15.25
N LEU A 271 -12.31 27.45 -14.75
CA LEU A 271 -12.84 26.83 -13.54
C LEU A 271 -14.13 26.10 -13.86
N ALA A 272 -14.37 24.96 -13.25
CA ALA A 272 -15.63 24.25 -13.35
C ALA A 272 -16.10 23.74 -11.98
N TRP A 273 -17.41 23.71 -11.77
CA TRP A 273 -18.00 23.20 -10.53
C TRP A 273 -19.44 22.73 -10.78
N LEU A 274 -19.95 21.95 -9.85
CA LEU A 274 -21.35 21.55 -9.80
C LEU A 274 -22.15 22.53 -8.92
N PHE A 275 -23.36 22.88 -9.35
CA PHE A 275 -24.29 23.72 -8.60
C PHE A 275 -25.69 23.12 -8.61
N SER A 276 -26.38 23.16 -7.47
CA SER A 276 -27.76 22.81 -7.28
C SER A 276 -28.49 23.89 -6.51
N SER A 277 -29.70 24.27 -7.00
CA SER A 277 -30.65 25.11 -6.28
C SER A 277 -31.73 24.31 -5.56
N ASP A 278 -31.66 22.97 -5.59
CA ASP A 278 -32.65 22.10 -4.97
C ASP A 278 -32.65 22.26 -3.45
N THR A 279 -33.83 22.35 -2.87
CA THR A 279 -34.07 22.42 -1.41
C THR A 279 -34.21 21.05 -0.77
N THR A 280 -34.43 20.02 -1.58
CA THR A 280 -34.62 18.63 -1.13
C THR A 280 -33.30 17.93 -0.80
N LYS A 281 -33.39 16.72 -0.24
CA LYS A 281 -32.21 15.87 0.00
C LYS A 281 -31.70 15.23 -1.31
N ALA A 282 -32.61 14.96 -2.23
CA ALA A 282 -32.35 14.36 -3.55
C ALA A 282 -32.01 15.44 -4.58
N LYS A 283 -30.79 16.00 -4.46
CA LYS A 283 -30.34 17.14 -5.26
C LYS A 283 -29.92 16.77 -6.66
N SER A 284 -30.40 17.45 -7.66
CA SER A 284 -29.89 17.47 -9.02
C SER A 284 -28.84 18.60 -9.18
N PHE A 285 -27.77 18.32 -9.91
CA PHE A 285 -26.72 19.29 -10.13
C PHE A 285 -26.59 19.65 -11.62
N ASP A 286 -26.20 20.87 -11.87
CA ASP A 286 -25.76 21.37 -13.17
C ASP A 286 -24.25 21.65 -13.15
N LEU A 287 -23.57 21.43 -14.28
CA LEU A 287 -22.16 21.73 -14.46
C LEU A 287 -21.96 23.14 -15.01
N TYR A 288 -21.20 23.95 -14.31
CA TYR A 288 -20.83 25.31 -14.67
C TYR A 288 -19.38 25.39 -15.11
N LEU A 289 -19.10 26.24 -16.08
CA LEU A 289 -17.77 26.55 -16.61
C LEU A 289 -17.56 28.07 -16.64
N TYR A 290 -16.51 28.52 -15.97
CA TYR A 290 -16.04 29.90 -16.02
C TYR A 290 -14.75 29.99 -16.83
N GLN A 291 -14.70 30.92 -17.80
CA GLN A 291 -13.52 31.21 -18.63
C GLN A 291 -12.96 32.60 -18.27
N GLN A 292 -11.84 32.61 -17.55
CA GLN A 292 -11.27 33.81 -16.95
C GLN A 292 -10.93 34.90 -17.98
N ARG A 293 -10.30 34.55 -19.13
CA ARG A 293 -9.92 35.50 -20.18
C ARG A 293 -11.11 36.24 -20.80
N ARG A 294 -12.25 35.59 -20.81
CA ARG A 294 -13.49 36.13 -21.40
C ARG A 294 -14.44 36.71 -20.35
N ASP A 295 -14.11 36.54 -19.09
CA ASP A 295 -14.99 36.82 -17.94
C ASP A 295 -16.41 36.27 -18.14
N ARG A 296 -16.49 34.99 -18.56
CA ARG A 296 -17.75 34.40 -18.97
C ARG A 296 -18.04 33.14 -18.13
N LEU A 297 -19.19 33.20 -17.46
CA LEU A 297 -19.76 32.06 -16.72
C LEU A 297 -20.95 31.50 -17.51
N ASN A 298 -20.97 30.17 -17.69
CA ASN A 298 -22.09 29.48 -18.33
C ASN A 298 -22.42 28.19 -17.57
N GLN A 299 -23.70 27.85 -17.51
CA GLN A 299 -24.13 26.47 -17.33
C GLN A 299 -23.84 25.72 -18.63
N VAL A 300 -23.03 24.70 -18.59
CA VAL A 300 -22.59 23.96 -19.79
C VAL A 300 -23.27 22.62 -19.93
N VAL A 301 -23.66 21.98 -18.83
CA VAL A 301 -24.38 20.70 -18.82
C VAL A 301 -25.40 20.68 -17.68
N GLY A 302 -26.60 20.22 -17.99
CA GLY A 302 -27.67 19.90 -17.05
C GLY A 302 -28.44 18.67 -17.55
N SER A 303 -29.47 18.26 -16.85
CA SER A 303 -30.29 17.08 -17.18
C SER A 303 -31.00 17.14 -18.55
N SER A 304 -31.24 18.33 -19.07
CA SER A 304 -31.87 18.56 -20.39
C SER A 304 -30.85 18.84 -21.50
N THR A 305 -29.55 18.79 -21.25
CA THR A 305 -28.53 19.06 -22.25
C THR A 305 -28.53 17.98 -23.34
N SER A 306 -28.43 18.40 -24.60
CA SER A 306 -28.33 17.46 -25.74
C SER A 306 -27.17 16.50 -25.56
N GLY A 307 -27.42 15.21 -25.69
CA GLY A 307 -26.44 14.14 -25.42
C GLY A 307 -26.51 13.55 -24.01
N MET A 308 -27.27 14.15 -23.09
CA MET A 308 -27.55 13.58 -21.77
C MET A 308 -28.56 12.41 -21.88
N PRO A 309 -28.29 11.24 -21.30
CA PRO A 309 -29.26 10.15 -21.24
C PRO A 309 -30.54 10.58 -20.49
N ALA A 310 -31.68 10.09 -20.94
CA ALA A 310 -32.96 10.41 -20.29
C ALA A 310 -32.95 9.98 -18.82
N GLY A 311 -33.38 10.88 -17.92
CA GLY A 311 -33.37 10.62 -16.47
C GLY A 311 -32.00 10.70 -15.79
N TYR A 312 -30.98 11.21 -16.49
CA TYR A 312 -29.65 11.40 -15.95
C TYR A 312 -29.30 12.89 -15.77
N GLY A 313 -28.29 13.16 -14.94
CA GLY A 313 -27.70 14.48 -14.74
C GLY A 313 -26.26 14.39 -14.27
N PRO A 314 -25.52 15.52 -14.22
CA PRO A 314 -24.19 15.56 -13.64
C PRO A 314 -24.19 15.06 -12.20
N SER A 315 -23.26 14.14 -11.89
CA SER A 315 -23.21 13.46 -10.60
C SER A 315 -22.29 14.20 -9.61
N GLU A 316 -22.80 14.45 -8.41
CA GLU A 316 -21.97 14.95 -7.29
C GLU A 316 -20.84 13.98 -6.86
N ASN A 317 -20.94 12.72 -7.25
CA ASN A 317 -19.95 11.69 -6.95
C ASN A 317 -18.79 11.64 -7.97
N SER A 318 -18.73 12.61 -8.88
CA SER A 318 -17.66 12.76 -9.87
C SER A 318 -17.13 14.19 -9.90
N THR A 319 -15.85 14.36 -9.59
CA THR A 319 -15.18 15.67 -9.74
C THR A 319 -14.86 15.92 -11.21
N PRO A 320 -15.28 17.05 -11.79
CA PRO A 320 -14.92 17.41 -13.15
C PRO A 320 -13.39 17.49 -13.33
N ARG A 321 -12.89 17.18 -14.54
CA ARG A 321 -11.47 17.19 -14.85
C ARG A 321 -11.21 17.70 -16.26
N PHE A 322 -10.35 18.69 -16.39
CA PHE A 322 -9.92 19.19 -17.70
C PHE A 322 -8.91 18.22 -18.36
N SER A 323 -8.92 18.13 -19.69
CA SER A 323 -7.77 17.61 -20.45
C SER A 323 -6.56 18.52 -20.23
N HIS A 324 -5.35 18.00 -20.38
CA HIS A 324 -4.12 18.77 -20.18
C HIS A 324 -4.04 20.03 -21.04
N ASN A 325 -4.55 19.97 -22.29
CA ASN A 325 -4.64 21.10 -23.19
C ASN A 325 -5.85 22.05 -22.92
N GLY A 326 -6.69 21.75 -21.91
CA GLY A 326 -7.85 22.58 -21.54
C GLY A 326 -8.99 22.61 -22.56
N GLU A 327 -9.01 21.74 -23.58
CA GLU A 327 -10.05 21.77 -24.62
C GLU A 327 -11.29 20.96 -24.28
N ARG A 328 -11.19 20.05 -23.29
CA ARG A 328 -12.27 19.14 -22.86
C ARG A 328 -12.42 19.19 -21.35
N LEU A 329 -13.66 19.02 -20.93
CA LEU A 329 -14.05 18.87 -19.53
C LEU A 329 -14.72 17.51 -19.34
N PHE A 330 -14.05 16.57 -18.69
CA PHE A 330 -14.60 15.27 -18.35
C PHE A 330 -15.36 15.34 -17.02
N PHE A 331 -16.48 14.63 -16.91
CA PHE A 331 -17.29 14.57 -15.70
C PHE A 331 -18.08 13.25 -15.68
N GLY A 332 -18.77 12.95 -14.58
CA GLY A 332 -19.61 11.77 -14.48
C GLY A 332 -21.09 12.14 -14.47
N ASN A 333 -21.91 11.33 -15.14
CA ASN A 333 -23.36 11.38 -15.07
C ASN A 333 -23.90 10.19 -14.30
N ALA A 334 -25.01 10.37 -13.63
CA ALA A 334 -25.74 9.33 -12.91
C ALA A 334 -27.25 9.52 -13.09
N PRO A 335 -28.07 8.49 -12.84
CA PRO A 335 -29.51 8.67 -12.68
C PRO A 335 -29.80 9.81 -11.71
N LEU A 336 -30.82 10.63 -12.05
CA LEU A 336 -31.29 11.68 -11.14
C LEU A 336 -31.74 11.03 -9.82
N PRO A 337 -31.35 11.59 -8.67
CA PRO A 337 -31.73 11.01 -7.40
C PRO A 337 -33.23 11.14 -7.17
N GLU A 338 -33.82 10.08 -6.66
CA GLU A 338 -35.22 10.08 -6.24
C GLU A 338 -35.32 10.41 -4.75
N GLU A 339 -36.36 11.13 -4.36
CA GLU A 339 -36.66 11.35 -2.95
C GLU A 339 -37.03 10.03 -2.29
N GLU A 340 -36.26 9.63 -1.29
CA GLU A 340 -36.62 8.49 -0.45
C GLU A 340 -37.92 8.84 0.34
N PRO A 341 -38.89 7.94 0.38
CA PRO A 341 -40.08 8.13 1.21
C PRO A 341 -39.65 8.37 2.67
N GLU A 342 -40.40 9.23 3.39
CA GLU A 342 -40.13 9.45 4.80
C GLU A 342 -40.28 8.13 5.56
N ASP A 343 -39.21 7.73 6.21
CA ASP A 343 -39.16 6.47 6.96
C ASP A 343 -39.87 6.67 8.32
N THR A 344 -41.12 6.28 8.39
CA THR A 344 -41.97 6.41 9.58
C THR A 344 -41.96 5.16 10.44
N LEU A 345 -41.33 4.05 10.01
CA LEU A 345 -41.32 2.77 10.73
C LEU A 345 -40.22 2.74 11.79
N LEU A 346 -40.57 2.24 12.98
CA LEU A 346 -39.59 1.91 14.01
C LEU A 346 -38.66 0.79 13.56
N ALA A 347 -37.47 0.70 14.18
CA ALA A 347 -36.48 -0.32 13.82
C ALA A 347 -37.00 -1.76 13.96
N GLU A 348 -37.90 -1.99 14.92
CA GLU A 348 -38.57 -3.27 15.20
C GLU A 348 -39.74 -3.57 14.24
N GLU A 349 -40.24 -2.59 13.51
CA GLU A 349 -41.31 -2.76 12.51
C GLU A 349 -40.74 -3.08 11.12
N LYS A 350 -39.38 -3.01 10.95
CA LYS A 350 -38.73 -3.28 9.69
C LYS A 350 -38.19 -4.70 9.64
N TYR A 351 -38.57 -5.43 8.60
CA TYR A 351 -37.89 -6.68 8.30
C TYR A 351 -36.48 -6.39 7.74
N ARG A 352 -35.54 -7.31 8.04
CA ARG A 352 -34.18 -7.27 7.51
C ARG A 352 -33.95 -8.54 6.71
N LEU A 353 -33.86 -8.41 5.38
CA LEU A 353 -33.78 -9.54 4.46
C LEU A 353 -32.80 -9.23 3.34
N ASP A 354 -31.86 -10.14 3.12
CA ASP A 354 -31.03 -10.19 1.92
C ASP A 354 -31.54 -11.34 1.03
N ILE A 355 -31.85 -11.03 -0.23
CA ILE A 355 -32.32 -12.03 -1.20
C ILE A 355 -31.16 -12.44 -2.10
N TRP A 356 -30.78 -13.69 -2.05
CA TRP A 356 -29.73 -14.27 -2.91
C TRP A 356 -30.38 -14.89 -4.12
N HIS A 357 -30.11 -14.33 -5.31
CA HIS A 357 -30.65 -14.82 -6.57
C HIS A 357 -29.52 -15.43 -7.42
N TRP A 358 -29.80 -16.58 -8.04
CA TRP A 358 -28.80 -17.37 -8.77
C TRP A 358 -28.31 -16.70 -10.07
N GLU A 359 -29.06 -15.79 -10.66
CA GLU A 359 -28.72 -15.02 -11.86
C GLU A 359 -28.09 -13.65 -11.54
N ASP A 360 -27.96 -13.29 -10.27
CA ASP A 360 -27.32 -12.05 -9.90
C ASP A 360 -25.86 -12.02 -10.40
N PRO A 361 -25.44 -10.97 -11.09
CA PRO A 361 -24.07 -10.88 -11.59
C PRO A 361 -23.03 -10.80 -10.46
N MET A 362 -23.45 -10.39 -9.28
CA MET A 362 -22.64 -10.38 -8.05
C MET A 362 -23.43 -11.02 -6.91
N LEU A 363 -22.75 -11.83 -6.10
CA LEU A 363 -23.33 -12.36 -4.86
C LEU A 363 -23.80 -11.23 -3.96
N GLN A 364 -24.88 -11.44 -3.19
CA GLN A 364 -25.40 -10.47 -2.24
C GLN A 364 -24.33 -9.99 -1.25
N SER A 365 -23.46 -10.89 -0.77
CA SER A 365 -22.31 -10.55 0.07
C SER A 365 -21.36 -9.56 -0.61
N GLN A 366 -21.11 -9.69 -1.91
CA GLN A 366 -20.29 -8.77 -2.68
C GLN A 366 -20.99 -7.41 -2.89
N GLN A 367 -22.30 -7.43 -3.19
CA GLN A 367 -23.10 -6.22 -3.31
C GLN A 367 -23.06 -5.40 -2.01
N LEU A 368 -23.17 -6.05 -0.85
CA LEU A 368 -23.10 -5.39 0.47
C LEU A 368 -21.72 -4.74 0.73
N VAL A 369 -20.62 -5.43 0.40
CA VAL A 369 -19.27 -4.85 0.50
C VAL A 369 -19.10 -3.65 -0.42
N MET A 370 -19.69 -3.69 -1.62
CA MET A 370 -19.60 -2.64 -2.63
C MET A 370 -20.74 -1.60 -2.55
N LEU A 371 -21.64 -1.68 -1.57
CA LEU A 371 -22.87 -0.90 -1.52
C LEU A 371 -22.65 0.60 -1.73
N ASN A 372 -21.67 1.18 -1.02
CA ASN A 372 -21.36 2.60 -1.17
C ASN A 372 -20.83 2.95 -2.58
N GLN A 373 -20.05 2.05 -3.19
CA GLN A 373 -19.55 2.24 -4.56
C GLN A 373 -20.70 2.14 -5.58
N LEU A 374 -21.59 1.17 -5.40
CA LEU A 374 -22.76 1.00 -6.27
C LEU A 374 -23.71 2.19 -6.20
N ARG A 375 -23.98 2.70 -4.99
CA ARG A 375 -24.83 3.89 -4.79
C ARG A 375 -24.23 5.18 -5.38
N ARG A 376 -22.91 5.26 -5.45
CA ARG A 376 -22.17 6.43 -5.99
C ARG A 376 -21.74 6.23 -7.45
N ARG A 377 -22.22 5.18 -8.09
CA ARG A 377 -21.85 4.86 -9.47
C ARG A 377 -22.23 6.02 -10.39
N ASN A 378 -21.31 6.37 -11.28
CA ASN A 378 -21.51 7.38 -12.30
C ASN A 378 -20.78 6.94 -13.58
N PHE A 379 -21.17 7.53 -14.71
CA PHE A 379 -20.70 7.17 -16.03
C PHE A 379 -20.04 8.37 -16.70
N GLN A 380 -18.84 8.16 -17.20
CA GLN A 380 -18.02 9.22 -17.76
C GLN A 380 -18.66 9.83 -19.01
N ALA A 381 -18.64 11.15 -19.06
CA ALA A 381 -19.00 11.98 -20.20
C ALA A 381 -17.93 13.06 -20.43
N VAL A 382 -17.97 13.69 -21.59
CA VAL A 382 -17.08 14.80 -21.96
C VAL A 382 -17.88 15.98 -22.51
N TYR A 383 -17.51 17.18 -22.09
CA TYR A 383 -17.95 18.42 -22.70
C TYR A 383 -16.82 19.04 -23.53
N HIS A 384 -17.05 19.20 -24.82
CA HIS A 384 -16.11 19.82 -25.76
C HIS A 384 -16.26 21.34 -25.71
N ILE A 385 -15.31 22.02 -25.05
CA ILE A 385 -15.43 23.45 -24.69
C ILE A 385 -15.54 24.36 -25.89
N ARG A 386 -14.82 24.08 -26.98
CA ARG A 386 -14.88 24.90 -28.21
C ARG A 386 -16.17 24.68 -28.98
N GLN A 387 -16.61 23.43 -29.09
CA GLN A 387 -17.83 23.05 -29.85
C GLN A 387 -19.11 23.35 -29.07
N GLY A 388 -19.03 23.39 -27.73
CA GLY A 388 -20.22 23.57 -26.87
C GLY A 388 -21.10 22.34 -26.85
N THR A 389 -20.55 21.15 -27.05
CA THR A 389 -21.31 19.88 -27.15
C THR A 389 -20.88 18.92 -26.07
N MET A 390 -21.85 18.16 -25.55
CA MET A 390 -21.64 17.07 -24.61
C MET A 390 -21.72 15.73 -25.33
N VAL A 391 -20.88 14.76 -24.91
CA VAL A 391 -20.89 13.38 -25.41
C VAL A 391 -20.82 12.40 -24.23
N GLN A 392 -21.77 11.44 -24.18
CA GLN A 392 -21.74 10.33 -23.22
C GLN A 392 -20.73 9.29 -23.69
N LEU A 393 -19.77 8.92 -22.83
CA LEU A 393 -18.70 7.98 -23.17
C LEU A 393 -18.93 6.58 -22.57
N ALA A 394 -19.39 6.51 -21.33
CA ALA A 394 -19.64 5.26 -20.60
C ALA A 394 -21.13 5.12 -20.25
N ASP A 395 -21.57 3.88 -20.01
CA ASP A 395 -22.93 3.54 -19.53
C ASP A 395 -22.89 2.22 -18.74
N GLU A 396 -24.04 1.62 -18.49
CA GLU A 396 -24.14 0.36 -17.72
C GLU A 396 -23.49 -0.83 -18.45
N ASP A 397 -23.58 -0.88 -19.75
CA ASP A 397 -23.00 -1.97 -20.57
C ASP A 397 -21.47 -1.83 -20.69
N MET A 398 -20.99 -0.61 -20.74
CA MET A 398 -19.55 -0.29 -20.80
C MET A 398 -19.21 0.78 -19.77
N PRO A 399 -19.02 0.39 -18.50
CA PRO A 399 -18.97 1.31 -17.36
C PRO A 399 -17.72 2.17 -17.25
N SER A 400 -16.67 1.89 -18.01
CA SER A 400 -15.43 2.65 -17.91
C SER A 400 -14.79 2.92 -19.26
N VAL A 401 -14.20 4.12 -19.38
CA VAL A 401 -13.37 4.55 -20.52
C VAL A 401 -12.06 5.06 -19.99
N SER A 402 -10.97 4.37 -20.35
CA SER A 402 -9.60 4.81 -20.05
C SER A 402 -9.11 5.75 -21.14
N LEU A 403 -8.41 6.79 -20.73
CA LEU A 403 -7.83 7.81 -21.61
C LEU A 403 -6.30 7.74 -21.55
N ASP A 404 -5.62 8.42 -22.49
CA ASP A 404 -4.21 8.72 -22.38
C ASP A 404 -3.93 9.59 -21.14
N PRO A 405 -2.71 9.61 -20.57
CA PRO A 405 -2.41 10.32 -19.33
C PRO A 405 -2.77 11.81 -19.37
N GLU A 406 -2.58 12.48 -20.50
CA GLU A 406 -2.94 13.89 -20.69
C GLU A 406 -4.42 14.10 -21.04
N SER A 407 -5.13 13.05 -21.40
CA SER A 407 -6.52 13.06 -21.87
C SER A 407 -6.75 13.97 -23.09
N ASN A 408 -5.71 14.08 -23.95
CA ASN A 408 -5.70 14.87 -25.16
C ASN A 408 -6.05 14.09 -26.43
N ALA A 409 -5.98 12.77 -26.40
CA ALA A 409 -6.32 11.92 -27.54
C ALA A 409 -7.80 12.05 -27.92
N THR A 410 -8.13 11.81 -29.17
CA THR A 410 -9.50 11.84 -29.68
C THR A 410 -10.25 10.53 -29.48
N ARG A 411 -9.58 9.48 -29.04
CA ARG A 411 -10.13 8.17 -28.77
C ARG A 411 -9.69 7.65 -27.40
N GLY A 412 -10.55 6.85 -26.76
CA GLY A 412 -10.29 6.18 -25.50
C GLY A 412 -10.52 4.67 -25.60
N MET A 413 -10.15 3.95 -24.55
CA MET A 413 -10.37 2.52 -24.41
C MET A 413 -11.56 2.26 -23.49
N GLY A 414 -12.68 1.82 -24.07
CA GLY A 414 -13.85 1.34 -23.34
C GLY A 414 -13.65 -0.08 -22.83
N GLN A 415 -14.20 -0.38 -21.65
CA GLN A 415 -14.10 -1.69 -21.03
C GLN A 415 -15.49 -2.13 -20.51
N ALA A 416 -15.92 -3.32 -20.93
CA ALA A 416 -17.18 -3.93 -20.53
C ALA A 416 -16.92 -5.26 -19.80
N THR A 417 -17.28 -5.31 -18.52
CA THR A 417 -17.10 -6.49 -17.65
C THR A 417 -18.41 -7.26 -17.40
N ALA A 418 -19.55 -6.64 -17.68
CA ALA A 418 -20.88 -7.20 -17.40
C ALA A 418 -21.09 -8.63 -17.95
N PRO A 419 -20.65 -9.00 -19.17
CA PRO A 419 -20.84 -10.35 -19.71
C PRO A 419 -20.16 -11.45 -18.89
N TYR A 420 -19.17 -11.10 -18.05
CA TYR A 420 -18.26 -12.03 -17.37
C TYR A 420 -18.40 -12.02 -15.85
N MET A 421 -19.31 -11.22 -15.29
CA MET A 421 -19.35 -10.99 -13.84
C MET A 421 -19.68 -12.25 -13.03
N ILE A 422 -20.55 -13.13 -13.55
CA ILE A 422 -20.87 -14.40 -12.90
C ILE A 422 -19.66 -15.33 -12.90
N GLU A 423 -19.02 -15.52 -14.06
CA GLU A 423 -17.91 -16.46 -14.18
C GLU A 423 -16.64 -16.03 -13.43
N ARG A 424 -16.44 -14.72 -13.19
CA ARG A 424 -15.34 -14.21 -12.37
C ARG A 424 -15.25 -14.84 -10.99
N GLN A 425 -16.36 -15.31 -10.46
CA GLN A 425 -16.44 -15.90 -9.13
C GLN A 425 -15.71 -17.22 -9.02
N TRP A 426 -15.43 -17.91 -10.15
CA TRP A 426 -14.69 -19.18 -10.16
C TRP A 426 -13.49 -19.18 -11.11
N THR A 427 -13.34 -18.20 -12.01
CA THR A 427 -12.17 -18.11 -12.91
C THR A 427 -10.96 -17.39 -12.27
N GLY A 428 -11.19 -16.54 -11.25
CA GLY A 428 -10.13 -15.73 -10.64
C GLY A 428 -9.54 -14.66 -11.56
N GLY A 429 -9.98 -14.60 -12.83
CA GLY A 429 -9.64 -13.57 -13.81
C GLY A 429 -10.52 -12.33 -13.69
N ASN A 430 -10.30 -11.38 -14.57
CA ASN A 430 -11.16 -10.20 -14.71
C ASN A 430 -11.39 -9.92 -16.22
N PRO A 431 -12.02 -10.87 -16.92
CA PRO A 431 -12.25 -10.75 -18.36
C PRO A 431 -13.14 -9.57 -18.68
N ARG A 432 -12.88 -8.92 -19.79
CA ARG A 432 -13.60 -7.76 -20.29
C ARG A 432 -13.57 -7.68 -21.80
N ASP A 433 -14.60 -7.13 -22.39
CA ASP A 433 -14.55 -6.70 -23.79
C ASP A 433 -13.88 -5.34 -23.86
N LEU A 434 -13.03 -5.13 -24.86
CA LEU A 434 -12.34 -3.88 -25.14
C LEU A 434 -12.94 -3.18 -26.34
N TYR A 435 -13.15 -1.87 -26.20
CA TYR A 435 -13.73 -1.02 -27.23
C TYR A 435 -12.81 0.16 -27.53
N ALA A 436 -12.68 0.53 -28.80
CA ALA A 436 -12.21 1.84 -29.20
C ALA A 436 -13.41 2.80 -29.17
N VAL A 437 -13.31 3.86 -28.37
CA VAL A 437 -14.35 4.86 -28.17
C VAL A 437 -13.92 6.16 -28.81
N ASP A 438 -14.72 6.69 -29.73
CA ASP A 438 -14.52 8.02 -30.30
C ASP A 438 -15.05 9.09 -29.33
N LEU A 439 -14.19 9.96 -28.83
CA LEU A 439 -14.57 10.92 -27.80
C LEU A 439 -15.40 12.09 -28.34
N LEU A 440 -15.42 12.31 -29.67
CA LEU A 440 -16.21 13.37 -30.30
C LEU A 440 -17.66 12.96 -30.56
N THR A 441 -17.89 11.68 -30.76
CA THR A 441 -19.20 11.15 -31.19
C THR A 441 -19.81 10.15 -30.20
N GLY A 442 -19.00 9.58 -29.30
CA GLY A 442 -19.40 8.50 -28.40
C GLY A 442 -19.52 7.13 -29.10
N GLN A 443 -19.19 7.05 -30.41
CA GLN A 443 -19.23 5.77 -31.13
C GLN A 443 -18.23 4.78 -30.57
N ARG A 444 -18.63 3.50 -30.49
CA ARG A 444 -17.85 2.40 -29.92
C ARG A 444 -17.63 1.32 -30.94
N LYS A 445 -16.41 0.85 -31.08
CA LYS A 445 -16.05 -0.32 -31.87
C LYS A 445 -15.41 -1.37 -30.98
N ARG A 446 -15.98 -2.57 -30.90
CA ARG A 446 -15.37 -3.66 -30.15
C ARG A 446 -14.08 -4.12 -30.84
N VAL A 447 -13.00 -4.15 -30.08
CA VAL A 447 -11.63 -4.48 -30.53
C VAL A 447 -11.28 -5.91 -30.12
N ALA A 448 -11.57 -6.29 -28.90
CA ALA A 448 -11.30 -7.62 -28.39
C ALA A 448 -12.42 -8.07 -27.45
N SER A 449 -12.70 -9.35 -27.43
CA SER A 449 -13.58 -10.00 -26.47
C SER A 449 -12.74 -10.75 -25.46
N ARG A 450 -13.19 -10.79 -24.21
CA ARG A 450 -12.58 -11.58 -23.15
C ARG A 450 -11.07 -11.33 -22.96
N ALA A 451 -10.65 -10.06 -22.98
CA ALA A 451 -9.30 -9.70 -22.59
C ALA A 451 -9.13 -9.86 -21.08
N GLU A 452 -8.21 -10.75 -20.67
CA GLU A 452 -8.07 -11.15 -19.26
C GLU A 452 -7.17 -10.22 -18.44
N ALA A 453 -6.13 -9.64 -19.04
CA ALA A 453 -5.10 -8.95 -18.30
C ALA A 453 -4.50 -7.74 -19.04
N ASN A 454 -4.03 -6.78 -18.27
CA ASN A 454 -3.08 -5.73 -18.68
C ASN A 454 -3.47 -4.95 -19.95
N ALA A 455 -4.73 -4.57 -20.09
CA ALA A 455 -5.15 -3.68 -21.18
C ALA A 455 -4.86 -2.22 -20.79
N ALA A 456 -4.22 -1.45 -21.68
CA ALA A 456 -3.85 -0.05 -21.47
C ALA A 456 -3.86 0.75 -22.77
N MET A 457 -4.00 2.07 -22.65
CA MET A 457 -3.73 3.02 -23.71
C MET A 457 -2.22 3.32 -23.76
N SER A 458 -1.67 3.53 -24.97
CA SER A 458 -0.36 4.15 -25.09
C SER A 458 -0.39 5.61 -24.62
N PRO A 459 0.74 6.15 -24.10
CA PRO A 459 0.76 7.53 -23.60
C PRO A 459 0.41 8.61 -24.61
N GLY A 460 0.72 8.40 -25.91
CA GLY A 460 0.31 9.30 -26.98
C GLY A 460 -1.11 9.08 -27.50
N GLY A 461 -1.82 8.09 -26.94
CA GLY A 461 -3.21 7.76 -27.33
C GLY A 461 -3.39 7.12 -28.70
N ASN A 462 -2.29 6.71 -29.37
CA ASN A 462 -2.35 6.15 -30.70
C ASN A 462 -2.71 4.66 -30.72
N TYR A 463 -2.48 3.96 -29.61
CA TYR A 463 -2.65 2.51 -29.51
C TYR A 463 -3.37 2.11 -28.24
N MET A 464 -4.07 0.97 -28.34
CA MET A 464 -4.51 0.15 -27.21
C MET A 464 -3.69 -1.13 -27.20
N ILE A 465 -3.16 -1.54 -26.06
CA ILE A 465 -2.40 -2.77 -25.90
C ILE A 465 -3.06 -3.68 -24.86
N TRP A 466 -3.06 -5.00 -25.10
CA TRP A 466 -3.49 -5.99 -24.12
C TRP A 466 -2.71 -7.29 -24.28
N TYR A 467 -2.63 -8.06 -23.20
CA TYR A 467 -2.13 -9.42 -23.25
C TYR A 467 -3.27 -10.38 -23.57
N ASP A 468 -3.13 -11.12 -24.66
CA ASP A 468 -4.09 -12.14 -25.09
C ASP A 468 -3.67 -13.51 -24.53
N THR A 469 -4.45 -14.02 -23.58
CA THR A 469 -4.18 -15.30 -22.91
C THR A 469 -4.33 -16.51 -23.81
N GLY A 470 -5.13 -16.40 -24.87
CA GLY A 470 -5.34 -17.49 -25.85
C GLY A 470 -4.12 -17.72 -26.74
N SER A 471 -3.45 -16.66 -27.19
CA SER A 471 -2.21 -16.73 -27.97
C SER A 471 -0.95 -16.55 -27.13
N THR A 472 -1.08 -16.29 -25.83
CA THR A 472 0.03 -15.98 -24.91
C THR A 472 0.95 -14.86 -25.40
N SER A 473 0.38 -13.84 -26.01
CA SER A 473 1.11 -12.78 -26.71
C SER A 473 0.52 -11.39 -26.45
N TRP A 474 1.33 -10.37 -26.68
CA TRP A 474 0.87 -8.98 -26.62
C TRP A 474 0.29 -8.55 -27.96
N LYS A 475 -0.92 -8.02 -27.92
CA LYS A 475 -1.66 -7.48 -29.06
C LYS A 475 -1.77 -5.98 -28.95
N VAL A 476 -1.65 -5.29 -30.07
CA VAL A 476 -1.81 -3.84 -30.18
C VAL A 476 -2.88 -3.52 -31.21
N TYR A 477 -3.81 -2.66 -30.86
CA TYR A 477 -4.78 -2.06 -31.78
C TYR A 477 -4.39 -0.64 -32.11
N HIS A 478 -4.25 -0.32 -33.40
CA HIS A 478 -3.98 1.03 -33.88
C HIS A 478 -5.27 1.84 -33.95
N MET A 479 -5.41 2.87 -33.15
CA MET A 479 -6.65 3.64 -32.97
C MET A 479 -7.20 4.27 -34.25
N GLN A 480 -6.33 4.74 -35.15
CA GLN A 480 -6.75 5.38 -36.41
C GLN A 480 -6.88 4.39 -37.57
N GLN A 481 -5.96 3.43 -37.70
CA GLN A 481 -5.96 2.47 -38.81
C GLN A 481 -6.88 1.28 -38.58
N GLU A 482 -7.33 1.11 -37.33
CA GLU A 482 -8.26 0.07 -36.92
C GLU A 482 -7.74 -1.35 -37.18
N THR A 483 -6.43 -1.55 -37.10
CA THR A 483 -5.73 -2.83 -37.31
C THR A 483 -5.20 -3.38 -35.99
N ILE A 484 -5.19 -4.72 -35.88
CA ILE A 484 -4.59 -5.44 -34.76
C ILE A 484 -3.28 -6.05 -35.21
N THR A 485 -2.24 -5.91 -34.42
CA THR A 485 -0.92 -6.50 -34.64
C THR A 485 -0.54 -7.33 -33.41
N ASP A 486 -0.03 -8.55 -33.62
CA ASP A 486 0.66 -9.34 -32.60
C ASP A 486 2.09 -8.83 -32.54
N VAL A 487 2.37 -8.05 -31.48
CA VAL A 487 3.65 -7.33 -31.37
C VAL A 487 4.73 -8.15 -30.69
N SER A 488 4.37 -9.21 -29.97
CA SER A 488 5.35 -10.08 -29.31
C SER A 488 5.72 -11.33 -30.12
N ALA A 489 5.07 -11.60 -31.25
CA ALA A 489 5.31 -12.79 -32.08
C ALA A 489 6.77 -12.94 -32.56
N GLY A 490 7.52 -11.83 -32.68
CA GLY A 490 8.92 -11.84 -33.06
C GLY A 490 9.92 -12.04 -31.92
N ILE A 491 9.47 -12.02 -30.65
CA ILE A 491 10.34 -12.27 -29.50
C ILE A 491 10.59 -13.77 -29.38
N PRO A 492 11.86 -14.23 -29.35
CA PRO A 492 12.16 -15.68 -29.39
C PRO A 492 11.96 -16.39 -28.05
N PHE A 493 11.55 -15.66 -27.00
CA PHE A 493 11.34 -16.17 -25.65
C PHE A 493 9.92 -15.87 -25.17
N PRO A 494 9.38 -16.68 -24.23
CA PRO A 494 8.08 -16.42 -23.63
C PRO A 494 8.03 -15.02 -22.98
N VAL A 495 6.97 -14.28 -23.26
CA VAL A 495 6.68 -12.98 -22.61
C VAL A 495 5.81 -13.14 -21.37
N TYR A 496 5.62 -14.36 -20.90
CA TYR A 496 4.83 -14.76 -19.74
C TYR A 496 5.68 -15.59 -18.77
N ASN A 497 5.19 -15.72 -17.54
CA ASN A 497 5.85 -16.49 -16.48
C ASN A 497 5.93 -17.98 -16.84
N GLU A 498 7.13 -18.44 -17.21
CA GLU A 498 7.40 -19.83 -17.55
C GLU A 498 7.29 -20.79 -16.34
N ASP A 499 7.46 -20.27 -15.12
CA ASP A 499 7.37 -21.03 -13.87
C ASP A 499 5.94 -21.03 -13.29
N ASN A 500 4.92 -20.77 -14.11
CA ASN A 500 3.54 -20.78 -13.65
C ASN A 500 3.11 -22.17 -13.20
N ASP A 501 2.80 -22.32 -11.92
CA ASP A 501 2.30 -23.56 -11.29
C ASP A 501 0.83 -23.47 -10.86
N LEU A 502 0.13 -22.43 -11.35
CA LEU A 502 -1.30 -22.25 -11.11
C LEU A 502 -2.12 -22.86 -12.27
N PRO A 503 -3.33 -23.39 -12.00
CA PRO A 503 -4.22 -23.86 -13.08
C PRO A 503 -4.67 -22.77 -14.05
N MET A 504 -4.62 -21.50 -13.64
CA MET A 504 -4.96 -20.38 -14.52
C MET A 504 -3.86 -20.08 -15.54
N PHE A 505 -4.18 -19.26 -16.54
CA PHE A 505 -3.22 -18.81 -17.55
C PHE A 505 -1.97 -18.17 -16.93
N ALA A 506 -0.82 -18.38 -17.58
CA ALA A 506 0.43 -17.74 -17.18
C ALA A 506 0.38 -16.22 -17.41
N ARG A 507 0.68 -15.46 -16.37
CA ARG A 507 0.67 -13.99 -16.43
C ARG A 507 1.88 -13.47 -17.23
N PRO A 508 1.72 -12.38 -18.01
CA PRO A 508 2.85 -11.79 -18.73
C PRO A 508 3.88 -11.18 -17.77
N HIS A 509 5.14 -11.12 -18.21
CA HIS A 509 6.19 -10.42 -17.46
C HIS A 509 5.99 -8.89 -17.42
N GLY A 510 5.13 -8.35 -18.29
CA GLY A 510 4.70 -6.97 -18.29
C GLY A 510 5.31 -6.12 -19.40
N LEU A 511 5.00 -4.83 -19.34
CA LEU A 511 5.51 -3.80 -20.25
C LEU A 511 6.51 -2.92 -19.51
N ALA A 512 7.59 -2.52 -20.19
CA ALA A 512 8.53 -1.55 -19.70
C ALA A 512 8.10 -0.08 -19.97
N GLY A 513 7.16 0.11 -20.90
CA GLY A 513 6.64 1.40 -21.29
C GLY A 513 6.60 1.61 -22.81
N TRP A 514 6.52 2.86 -23.21
CA TRP A 514 6.48 3.31 -24.58
C TRP A 514 7.56 4.36 -24.85
N THR A 515 8.11 4.40 -26.07
CA THR A 515 9.02 5.47 -26.49
C THR A 515 8.22 6.69 -26.95
N PRO A 516 8.83 7.89 -26.98
CA PRO A 516 8.15 9.13 -27.39
C PRO A 516 7.38 8.99 -28.71
N GLY A 517 6.18 9.57 -28.75
CA GLY A 517 5.29 9.50 -29.93
C GLY A 517 4.68 8.11 -30.18
N ASP A 518 4.76 7.19 -29.21
CA ASP A 518 4.33 5.80 -29.33
C ASP A 518 5.06 5.06 -30.47
N GLU A 519 6.31 5.43 -30.77
CA GLU A 519 7.07 4.82 -31.90
C GLU A 519 7.42 3.36 -31.64
N ALA A 520 7.61 2.97 -30.39
CA ALA A 520 7.84 1.60 -30.00
C ALA A 520 7.23 1.31 -28.62
N VAL A 521 6.82 0.06 -28.40
CA VAL A 521 6.48 -0.49 -27.09
C VAL A 521 7.64 -1.32 -26.58
N LEU A 522 7.90 -1.23 -25.28
CA LEU A 522 8.95 -1.97 -24.60
C LEU A 522 8.31 -3.11 -23.80
N ILE A 523 8.66 -4.35 -24.14
CA ILE A 523 8.07 -5.58 -23.58
C ILE A 523 9.15 -6.34 -22.82
N TYR A 524 8.78 -6.93 -21.69
CA TYR A 524 9.66 -7.83 -20.95
C TYR A 524 9.45 -9.28 -21.35
N ASP A 525 10.56 -10.01 -21.52
CA ASP A 525 10.60 -11.43 -21.22
C ASP A 525 11.02 -11.64 -19.75
N ARG A 526 11.32 -12.86 -19.32
CA ARG A 526 11.76 -13.14 -17.95
C ARG A 526 12.92 -12.26 -17.50
N TYR A 527 13.91 -12.05 -18.37
CA TYR A 527 15.19 -11.43 -18.04
C TYR A 527 15.43 -10.09 -18.73
N ASP A 528 15.05 -9.98 -20.02
CA ASP A 528 15.48 -8.93 -20.91
C ASP A 528 14.36 -7.94 -21.29
N VAL A 529 14.74 -6.83 -21.94
CA VAL A 529 13.87 -5.78 -22.45
C VAL A 529 13.88 -5.77 -23.97
N TRP A 530 12.71 -5.85 -24.58
CA TRP A 530 12.52 -5.89 -26.02
C TRP A 530 11.83 -4.64 -26.53
N LYS A 531 12.40 -3.99 -27.55
CA LYS A 531 11.82 -2.87 -28.25
C LYS A 531 11.09 -3.39 -29.50
N VAL A 532 9.83 -3.06 -29.61
CA VAL A 532 8.93 -3.60 -30.62
C VAL A 532 8.18 -2.48 -31.34
N ASP A 533 8.18 -2.54 -32.68
CA ASP A 533 7.35 -1.65 -33.51
C ASP A 533 5.86 -2.04 -33.37
N PRO A 534 4.99 -1.17 -32.85
CA PRO A 534 3.57 -1.47 -32.68
C PRO A 534 2.83 -1.75 -34.00
N ARG A 535 3.42 -1.42 -35.16
CA ARG A 535 2.89 -1.71 -36.49
C ARG A 535 3.44 -3.03 -37.07
N GLY A 536 4.40 -3.70 -36.41
CA GLY A 536 5.01 -4.93 -36.87
C GLY A 536 5.83 -4.82 -38.17
N ARG A 537 6.29 -3.61 -38.50
CA ARG A 537 7.04 -3.38 -39.76
C ARG A 537 8.55 -3.55 -39.61
N ARG A 538 9.05 -3.37 -38.41
CA ARG A 538 10.46 -3.52 -38.05
C ARG A 538 10.66 -4.79 -37.22
N PRO A 539 11.82 -5.46 -37.33
CA PRO A 539 12.12 -6.59 -36.46
C PRO A 539 12.22 -6.14 -35.02
N VAL A 540 11.96 -7.07 -34.10
CA VAL A 540 12.14 -6.85 -32.66
C VAL A 540 13.62 -6.65 -32.33
N GLU A 541 13.92 -5.80 -31.36
CA GLU A 541 15.28 -5.48 -30.92
C GLU A 541 15.42 -5.79 -29.41
N ASN A 542 16.39 -6.61 -29.03
CA ASN A 542 16.73 -6.82 -27.64
C ASN A 542 17.61 -5.67 -27.14
N LEU A 543 17.06 -4.77 -26.34
CA LEU A 543 17.78 -3.58 -25.83
C LEU A 543 18.89 -3.93 -24.84
N THR A 544 18.79 -5.07 -24.18
CA THR A 544 19.75 -5.55 -23.19
C THR A 544 20.74 -6.57 -23.76
N GLY A 545 20.64 -6.83 -25.09
CA GLY A 545 21.57 -7.67 -25.83
C GLY A 545 21.58 -9.15 -25.42
N GLY A 546 20.54 -9.62 -24.71
CA GLY A 546 20.48 -11.00 -24.17
C GLY A 546 21.27 -11.19 -22.86
N TYR A 547 21.91 -10.14 -22.36
CA TYR A 547 22.75 -10.19 -21.16
C TYR A 547 22.00 -10.72 -19.94
N GLY A 548 20.75 -10.32 -19.78
CA GLY A 548 19.91 -10.75 -18.67
C GLY A 548 19.77 -12.26 -18.63
N ARG A 549 19.40 -12.87 -19.75
CA ARG A 549 19.21 -14.32 -19.89
C ARG A 549 20.52 -15.11 -19.77
N GLU A 550 21.58 -14.65 -20.39
CA GLU A 550 22.91 -15.30 -20.29
C GLU A 550 23.45 -15.37 -18.86
N ASN A 551 23.11 -14.38 -18.02
CA ASN A 551 23.62 -14.26 -16.66
C ASN A 551 22.56 -14.55 -15.57
N ASN A 552 21.35 -14.99 -15.94
CA ASN A 552 20.20 -15.17 -15.03
C ASN A 552 19.87 -13.90 -14.22
N ILE A 553 19.99 -12.73 -14.85
CA ILE A 553 19.72 -11.42 -14.25
C ILE A 553 18.44 -10.85 -14.85
N ARG A 554 17.42 -10.69 -14.01
CA ARG A 554 16.19 -10.02 -14.38
C ARG A 554 16.40 -8.50 -14.38
N LEU A 555 16.29 -7.89 -15.56
CA LEU A 555 16.46 -6.46 -15.78
C LEU A 555 15.10 -5.77 -15.92
N ARG A 556 14.87 -4.68 -15.16
CA ARG A 556 13.60 -3.92 -15.19
C ARG A 556 13.87 -2.43 -15.20
N ILE A 557 13.37 -1.71 -16.20
CA ILE A 557 13.48 -0.25 -16.32
C ILE A 557 12.84 0.40 -15.09
N GLN A 558 13.50 1.41 -14.55
CA GLN A 558 13.03 2.19 -13.42
C GLN A 558 12.40 3.48 -13.94
N ASP A 559 11.11 3.66 -13.64
CA ASP A 559 10.40 4.91 -13.84
C ASP A 559 10.71 5.83 -12.64
N LEU A 560 11.46 6.90 -12.88
CA LEU A 560 11.95 7.82 -11.84
C LEU A 560 11.44 9.25 -12.02
N ASP A 561 10.58 9.51 -12.99
CA ASP A 561 9.88 10.80 -13.17
C ASP A 561 8.42 10.55 -13.55
N GLU A 562 7.52 10.64 -12.58
CA GLU A 562 6.07 10.41 -12.77
C GLU A 562 5.41 11.32 -13.81
N ARG A 563 6.07 12.42 -14.21
CA ARG A 563 5.58 13.35 -15.24
C ARG A 563 6.03 12.96 -16.65
N GLU A 564 7.04 12.08 -16.77
CA GLU A 564 7.51 11.58 -18.07
C GLU A 564 6.77 10.26 -18.37
N HIS A 565 5.85 10.32 -19.31
CA HIS A 565 5.02 9.17 -19.67
C HIS A 565 5.71 8.22 -20.68
N PHE A 566 6.92 8.56 -21.12
CA PHE A 566 7.67 7.83 -22.12
C PHE A 566 9.05 7.41 -21.63
N VAL A 567 9.51 6.24 -22.07
CA VAL A 567 10.90 5.83 -21.86
C VAL A 567 11.80 6.48 -22.92
N ARG A 568 12.63 7.40 -22.48
CA ARG A 568 13.54 8.17 -23.34
C ARG A 568 14.84 7.40 -23.60
N LEU A 569 14.86 6.56 -24.65
CA LEU A 569 16.07 5.80 -25.03
C LEU A 569 17.22 6.65 -25.58
N ASP A 570 16.96 7.94 -25.88
CA ASP A 570 17.97 8.97 -26.20
C ASP A 570 18.66 9.55 -24.96
N LYS A 571 18.22 9.14 -23.75
CA LYS A 571 18.81 9.49 -22.47
C LYS A 571 19.33 8.22 -21.76
N LYS A 572 20.03 8.43 -20.67
CA LYS A 572 20.42 7.36 -19.75
C LYS A 572 19.16 6.76 -19.10
N VAL A 573 18.92 5.47 -19.31
CA VAL A 573 17.83 4.70 -18.69
C VAL A 573 18.41 3.83 -17.59
N LEU A 574 17.85 3.91 -16.39
CA LEU A 574 18.23 3.06 -15.26
C LEU A 574 17.39 1.78 -15.24
N LEU A 575 18.03 0.67 -14.86
CA LEU A 575 17.40 -0.62 -14.67
C LEU A 575 17.76 -1.17 -13.30
N SER A 576 16.78 -1.72 -12.61
CA SER A 576 17.06 -2.65 -11.50
C SER A 576 17.47 -4.01 -12.05
N ALA A 577 18.32 -4.68 -11.31
CA ALA A 577 18.87 -5.99 -11.65
C ALA A 577 18.72 -6.94 -10.46
N PHE A 578 18.30 -8.17 -10.74
CA PHE A 578 18.19 -9.23 -9.74
C PHE A 578 18.68 -10.55 -10.33
N ASN A 579 19.74 -11.12 -9.75
CA ASN A 579 20.24 -12.44 -10.14
C ASN A 579 19.40 -13.52 -9.45
N GLU A 580 18.68 -14.32 -10.21
CA GLU A 580 17.74 -15.31 -9.69
C GLU A 580 18.42 -16.49 -9.00
N ASN A 581 19.67 -16.82 -9.35
CA ASN A 581 20.42 -17.90 -8.73
C ASN A 581 21.10 -17.45 -7.41
N ALA A 582 21.92 -16.43 -7.49
CA ALA A 582 22.70 -15.94 -6.34
C ALA A 582 21.94 -14.95 -5.45
N LYS A 583 20.72 -14.53 -5.82
CA LYS A 583 19.87 -13.55 -5.11
C LYS A 583 20.50 -12.16 -4.95
N ARG A 584 21.58 -11.88 -5.69
CA ARG A 584 22.22 -10.56 -5.71
C ARG A 584 21.34 -9.55 -6.43
N SER A 585 21.35 -8.32 -5.98
CA SER A 585 20.62 -7.25 -6.68
C SER A 585 21.51 -6.04 -6.97
N GLY A 586 21.01 -5.08 -7.77
CA GLY A 586 21.76 -3.90 -8.13
C GLY A 586 21.09 -3.04 -9.20
N PHE A 587 21.90 -2.17 -9.82
CA PHE A 587 21.47 -1.25 -10.85
C PHE A 587 22.37 -1.31 -12.08
N TYR A 588 21.74 -1.18 -13.23
CA TYR A 588 22.39 -1.07 -14.54
C TYR A 588 21.90 0.21 -15.24
N THR A 589 22.63 0.60 -16.26
CA THR A 589 22.20 1.68 -17.15
C THR A 589 22.22 1.20 -18.59
N LEU A 590 21.23 1.63 -19.34
CA LEU A 590 21.17 1.51 -20.79
C LEU A 590 21.32 2.91 -21.39
N GLN A 591 22.35 3.11 -22.17
CA GLN A 591 22.63 4.39 -22.84
C GLN A 591 23.28 4.12 -24.21
N ASP A 592 22.80 4.76 -25.27
CA ASP A 592 23.29 4.61 -26.64
C ASP A 592 23.36 3.12 -27.10
N GLY A 593 22.35 2.33 -26.71
CA GLY A 593 22.29 0.89 -27.00
C GLY A 593 23.26 0.02 -26.21
N ARG A 594 23.99 0.59 -25.23
CA ARG A 594 24.97 -0.15 -24.42
C ARG A 594 24.45 -0.33 -22.99
N LEU A 595 24.37 -1.57 -22.56
CA LEU A 595 24.11 -1.95 -21.17
C LEU A 595 25.41 -1.89 -20.36
N SER A 596 25.37 -1.25 -19.19
CA SER A 596 26.53 -1.13 -18.28
C SER A 596 26.10 -1.32 -16.83
N GLN A 597 26.86 -2.10 -16.07
CA GLN A 597 26.64 -2.28 -14.64
C GLN A 597 27.08 -1.04 -13.87
N LEU A 598 26.21 -0.53 -13.00
CA LEU A 598 26.52 0.54 -12.07
C LEU A 598 26.86 -0.03 -10.69
N LEU A 599 26.02 -0.91 -10.19
CA LEU A 599 26.13 -1.49 -8.86
C LEU A 599 25.55 -2.91 -8.88
N MET A 600 26.24 -3.88 -8.26
CA MET A 600 25.72 -5.24 -8.06
C MET A 600 26.39 -5.83 -6.82
N GLY A 601 25.62 -6.38 -5.89
CA GLY A 601 26.18 -6.90 -4.63
C GLY A 601 25.27 -7.88 -3.93
N ASP A 602 25.78 -8.46 -2.84
CA ASP A 602 25.04 -9.37 -1.96
C ASP A 602 24.15 -8.57 -0.99
N TYR A 603 23.26 -7.79 -1.57
CA TYR A 603 22.34 -6.89 -0.90
C TYR A 603 20.96 -6.95 -1.58
N LEU A 604 19.93 -6.57 -0.85
CA LEU A 604 18.66 -6.12 -1.41
C LEU A 604 18.71 -4.61 -1.57
N TYR A 605 18.80 -4.14 -2.82
CA TYR A 605 18.66 -2.72 -3.16
C TYR A 605 17.20 -2.41 -3.48
N SER A 606 16.69 -1.32 -2.94
CA SER A 606 15.27 -0.96 -3.07
C SER A 606 15.06 0.56 -2.99
N GLN A 607 13.84 0.99 -3.32
CA GLN A 607 13.37 2.38 -3.20
C GLN A 607 14.32 3.39 -3.85
N LEU A 608 14.69 3.12 -5.12
CA LEU A 608 15.47 4.05 -5.92
C LEU A 608 14.63 5.28 -6.26
N GLU A 609 15.17 6.45 -5.98
CA GLU A 609 14.59 7.76 -6.24
C GLU A 609 15.65 8.66 -6.86
N ARG A 610 15.25 9.53 -7.79
CA ARG A 610 16.15 10.46 -8.47
C ARG A 610 15.70 11.90 -8.20
N ALA A 611 16.65 12.79 -7.96
CA ALA A 611 16.41 14.22 -7.99
C ALA A 611 15.96 14.65 -9.41
N ARG A 612 14.94 15.51 -9.49
CA ARG A 612 14.37 15.91 -10.77
C ARG A 612 15.36 16.63 -11.68
N ASP A 613 16.13 17.54 -11.11
CA ASP A 613 16.98 18.48 -11.86
C ASP A 613 18.49 18.18 -11.70
N ALA A 614 18.85 17.06 -11.04
CA ALA A 614 20.22 16.66 -10.78
C ALA A 614 20.43 15.14 -10.88
N GLU A 615 21.67 14.73 -11.17
CA GLU A 615 22.08 13.34 -11.15
C GLU A 615 22.43 12.91 -9.71
N ARG A 616 21.46 13.03 -8.80
CA ARG A 616 21.51 12.60 -7.41
C ARG A 616 20.42 11.58 -7.15
N TYR A 617 20.76 10.51 -6.44
CA TYR A 617 19.86 9.39 -6.17
C TYR A 617 19.76 9.13 -4.67
N LEU A 618 18.59 8.72 -4.20
CA LEU A 618 18.39 8.00 -2.94
C LEU A 618 18.08 6.56 -3.27
N TRP A 619 18.56 5.68 -2.43
CA TRP A 619 18.27 4.26 -2.51
C TRP A 619 18.46 3.61 -1.13
N ARG A 620 17.94 2.42 -0.95
CA ARG A 620 18.14 1.63 0.26
C ARG A 620 18.86 0.35 -0.07
N ARG A 621 19.66 -0.11 0.86
CA ARG A 621 20.21 -1.47 0.82
C ARG A 621 20.00 -2.15 2.16
N SER A 622 19.83 -3.45 2.12
CA SER A 622 19.79 -4.28 3.32
C SER A 622 20.48 -5.61 3.08
N THR A 623 20.84 -6.22 4.19
CA THR A 623 21.07 -7.65 4.32
C THR A 623 20.26 -8.15 5.52
N TYR A 624 20.32 -9.41 5.85
CA TYR A 624 19.70 -9.90 7.07
C TYR A 624 20.20 -9.14 8.31
N THR A 625 21.50 -8.76 8.33
CA THR A 625 22.17 -8.07 9.44
C THR A 625 22.29 -6.56 9.27
N GLU A 626 22.04 -6.01 8.08
CA GLU A 626 22.09 -4.57 7.81
C GLU A 626 20.67 -4.02 7.62
N PHE A 627 20.28 -3.07 8.48
CA PHE A 627 19.00 -2.38 8.36
C PHE A 627 18.96 -1.58 7.04
N PRO A 628 17.78 -1.50 6.36
CA PRO A 628 17.60 -0.74 5.11
C PRO A 628 17.61 0.77 5.33
N ASP A 629 18.77 1.30 5.75
CA ASP A 629 19.03 2.74 5.82
C ASP A 629 19.07 3.39 4.44
N ILE A 630 18.88 4.71 4.41
CA ILE A 630 18.92 5.51 3.20
C ILE A 630 20.37 5.82 2.84
N TRP A 631 20.69 5.58 1.58
CA TRP A 631 21.96 5.93 0.93
C TRP A 631 21.72 6.97 -0.15
N THR A 632 22.71 7.80 -0.39
CA THR A 632 22.72 8.73 -1.53
C THR A 632 23.97 8.54 -2.38
N SER A 633 23.84 8.79 -3.67
CA SER A 633 24.95 8.71 -4.62
C SER A 633 24.74 9.65 -5.80
N THR A 634 25.82 9.86 -6.57
CA THR A 634 25.77 10.46 -7.90
C THR A 634 25.46 9.40 -8.96
N ALA A 635 25.47 9.80 -10.23
CA ALA A 635 25.03 8.98 -11.37
C ALA A 635 25.76 7.65 -11.57
N ASP A 636 26.98 7.51 -11.09
CA ASP A 636 27.80 6.30 -11.26
C ASP A 636 27.67 5.30 -10.11
N PHE A 637 26.98 5.68 -9.03
CA PHE A 637 26.81 4.89 -7.81
C PHE A 637 28.12 4.47 -7.11
N SER A 638 29.29 4.99 -7.55
CA SER A 638 30.62 4.56 -7.08
C SER A 638 30.93 4.98 -5.64
N GLN A 639 30.25 6.00 -5.12
CA GLN A 639 30.45 6.57 -3.79
C GLN A 639 29.09 6.73 -3.07
N GLY A 640 28.53 5.60 -2.65
CA GLY A 640 27.32 5.62 -1.83
C GLY A 640 27.65 6.13 -0.41
N VAL A 641 26.90 7.13 0.06
CA VAL A 641 26.99 7.66 1.42
C VAL A 641 25.72 7.35 2.18
N LYS A 642 25.84 6.71 3.35
CA LYS A 642 24.71 6.46 4.25
C LYS A 642 24.26 7.78 4.91
N ILE A 643 23.00 8.13 4.77
CA ILE A 643 22.44 9.40 5.29
C ILE A 643 21.39 9.20 6.38
N SER A 644 21.02 7.98 6.72
CA SER A 644 20.20 7.64 7.89
C SER A 644 20.89 6.61 8.76
N ASP A 645 20.50 6.52 10.02
CA ASP A 645 20.95 5.52 10.98
C ASP A 645 19.83 5.29 11.99
N ALA A 646 18.78 4.57 11.56
CA ALA A 646 17.53 4.53 12.31
C ALA A 646 17.58 3.57 13.51
N ASN A 647 18.35 2.48 13.42
CA ASN A 647 18.40 1.43 14.43
C ASN A 647 19.83 1.09 14.89
N PRO A 648 20.63 2.05 15.38
CA PRO A 648 21.99 1.79 15.82
C PRO A 648 22.06 0.84 17.03
N GLN A 649 20.98 0.73 17.81
CA GLN A 649 20.86 -0.21 18.93
C GLN A 649 20.98 -1.68 18.52
N GLN A 650 20.78 -2.02 17.24
CA GLN A 650 20.91 -3.39 16.72
C GLN A 650 22.28 -4.01 17.08
N ALA A 651 23.34 -3.21 17.08
CA ALA A 651 24.68 -3.67 17.41
C ALA A 651 24.79 -4.27 18.83
N GLY A 652 23.88 -3.92 19.75
CA GLY A 652 23.83 -4.42 21.12
C GLY A 652 23.04 -5.73 21.29
N TYR A 653 22.52 -6.31 20.21
CA TYR A 653 21.73 -7.55 20.26
C TYR A 653 22.42 -8.68 19.50
N TYR A 654 22.23 -9.92 19.97
CA TYR A 654 22.50 -11.10 19.14
C TYR A 654 21.50 -11.12 17.98
N TRP A 655 22.01 -11.27 16.75
CA TRP A 655 21.17 -11.20 15.54
C TRP A 655 21.17 -12.53 14.78
N GLY A 656 22.29 -12.94 14.27
CA GLY A 656 22.45 -14.16 13.49
C GLY A 656 22.87 -13.93 12.04
N SER A 657 22.86 -15.00 11.27
CA SER A 657 23.20 -15.01 9.84
C SER A 657 22.17 -15.77 9.03
N VAL A 658 22.26 -15.67 7.70
CA VAL A 658 21.42 -16.43 6.77
C VAL A 658 22.27 -16.96 5.62
N GLU A 659 21.98 -18.18 5.17
CA GLU A 659 22.57 -18.77 3.98
C GLU A 659 21.50 -19.33 3.02
N LEU A 660 21.81 -19.27 1.73
CA LEU A 660 21.01 -19.93 0.70
C LEU A 660 21.42 -21.40 0.64
N VAL A 661 20.46 -22.30 0.80
CA VAL A 661 20.69 -23.75 0.77
C VAL A 661 19.90 -24.38 -0.39
N GLU A 662 20.42 -25.50 -0.89
CA GLU A 662 19.83 -26.29 -1.96
C GLU A 662 19.74 -27.75 -1.56
N TRP A 663 18.70 -28.43 -2.02
CA TRP A 663 18.53 -29.88 -1.86
C TRP A 663 17.76 -30.48 -3.04
N GLN A 664 17.78 -31.80 -3.14
CA GLN A 664 16.91 -32.54 -4.04
C GLN A 664 15.65 -32.96 -3.27
N ASP A 665 14.48 -32.66 -3.84
CA ASP A 665 13.22 -33.15 -3.30
C ASP A 665 13.04 -34.66 -3.63
N PHE A 666 11.91 -35.25 -3.21
CA PHE A 666 11.65 -36.69 -3.45
C PHE A 666 11.37 -37.02 -4.94
N ASP A 667 11.17 -36.01 -5.78
CA ASP A 667 11.01 -36.15 -7.23
C ASP A 667 12.31 -35.86 -8.00
N ASN A 668 13.44 -35.63 -7.29
CA ASN A 668 14.75 -35.21 -7.79
C ASN A 668 14.76 -33.80 -8.44
N GLU A 669 13.83 -32.94 -8.06
CA GLU A 669 13.84 -31.54 -8.44
C GLU A 669 14.74 -30.75 -7.46
N THR A 670 15.57 -29.84 -7.99
CA THR A 670 16.40 -28.98 -7.15
C THR A 670 15.59 -27.84 -6.58
N LEU A 671 15.45 -27.78 -5.27
CA LEU A 671 14.79 -26.70 -4.56
C LEU A 671 15.79 -25.85 -3.78
N GLN A 672 15.42 -24.61 -3.53
CA GLN A 672 16.20 -23.66 -2.73
C GLN A 672 15.45 -23.30 -1.45
N GLY A 673 16.19 -22.80 -0.47
CA GLY A 673 15.63 -22.29 0.79
C GLY A 673 16.63 -21.44 1.53
N LEU A 674 16.19 -20.87 2.65
CA LEU A 674 17.02 -20.03 3.52
C LEU A 674 17.19 -20.72 4.88
N LEU A 675 18.44 -20.79 5.33
CA LEU A 675 18.77 -21.29 6.67
C LEU A 675 19.32 -20.14 7.50
N TYR A 676 18.62 -19.77 8.57
CA TYR A 676 19.01 -18.74 9.52
C TYR A 676 19.64 -19.35 10.75
N LEU A 677 20.81 -18.85 11.13
CA LEU A 677 21.60 -19.36 12.27
C LEU A 677 21.75 -18.28 13.35
N PRO A 678 21.79 -18.66 14.65
CA PRO A 678 22.11 -17.74 15.75
C PRO A 678 23.50 -17.10 15.56
N GLU A 679 23.72 -15.89 16.11
CA GLU A 679 25.01 -15.21 16.02
C GLU A 679 26.07 -15.88 16.92
N ASP A 680 25.66 -16.30 18.10
CA ASP A 680 26.52 -17.05 19.05
C ASP A 680 26.55 -18.55 18.74
N PHE A 681 26.45 -18.87 17.46
CA PHE A 681 26.42 -20.26 16.96
C PHE A 681 27.71 -21.00 17.29
N ASP A 682 27.55 -22.16 17.93
CA ASP A 682 28.64 -23.12 18.24
C ASP A 682 28.34 -24.46 17.55
N PRO A 683 29.10 -24.87 16.55
CA PRO A 683 28.85 -26.11 15.82
C PRO A 683 28.95 -27.39 16.69
N ALA A 684 29.48 -27.28 17.91
CA ALA A 684 29.56 -28.41 18.87
C ALA A 684 28.24 -28.57 19.69
N ARG A 685 27.32 -27.63 19.61
CA ARG A 685 26.03 -27.66 20.29
C ARG A 685 24.92 -28.01 19.31
N THR A 686 23.81 -28.50 19.83
CA THR A 686 22.59 -28.69 19.04
C THR A 686 21.57 -27.58 19.33
N TYR A 687 20.80 -27.23 18.31
CA TYR A 687 19.82 -26.15 18.37
C TYR A 687 18.47 -26.62 17.87
N PRO A 688 17.35 -26.22 18.51
CA PRO A 688 16.02 -26.46 18.02
C PRO A 688 15.80 -25.70 16.70
N MET A 689 15.04 -26.28 15.78
CA MET A 689 14.75 -25.68 14.48
C MET A 689 13.25 -25.41 14.30
N LEU A 690 12.93 -24.18 13.85
CA LEU A 690 11.60 -23.82 13.37
C LEU A 690 11.60 -23.81 11.84
N VAL A 691 10.68 -24.52 11.22
CA VAL A 691 10.48 -24.51 9.77
C VAL A 691 9.28 -23.61 9.47
N TYR A 692 9.56 -22.50 8.76
CA TYR A 692 8.55 -21.54 8.34
C TYR A 692 8.40 -21.56 6.82
N PHE A 693 7.18 -21.54 6.32
CA PHE A 693 6.93 -21.59 4.88
C PHE A 693 5.60 -20.95 4.48
N TYR A 694 5.53 -20.60 3.20
CA TYR A 694 4.30 -20.15 2.55
C TYR A 694 4.26 -20.64 1.09
N GLU A 695 5.13 -20.10 0.23
CA GLU A 695 5.37 -20.53 -1.15
C GLU A 695 6.89 -20.42 -1.44
N ARG A 696 7.33 -19.59 -2.41
CA ARG A 696 8.75 -19.32 -2.68
C ARG A 696 9.23 -18.13 -1.86
N SER A 697 10.30 -18.26 -1.12
CA SER A 697 10.84 -17.25 -0.21
C SER A 697 12.34 -17.00 -0.34
N SER A 698 13.09 -17.84 -1.08
CA SER A 698 14.55 -17.77 -1.20
C SER A 698 15.07 -16.46 -1.80
N GLN A 699 14.26 -15.79 -2.62
CA GLN A 699 14.56 -14.45 -3.13
C GLN A 699 14.72 -13.39 -2.05
N GLY A 700 14.26 -13.64 -0.82
CA GLY A 700 14.40 -12.80 0.35
C GLY A 700 15.72 -12.98 1.12
N LEU A 701 16.77 -13.61 0.55
CA LEU A 701 18.07 -13.87 1.18
C LEU A 701 18.64 -12.63 1.89
N HIS A 702 18.55 -11.48 1.27
CA HIS A 702 19.09 -10.21 1.78
C HIS A 702 18.04 -9.31 2.46
N GLN A 703 16.90 -9.86 2.83
CA GLN A 703 15.85 -9.12 3.53
C GLN A 703 16.17 -8.97 5.01
N HIS A 704 16.04 -7.73 5.52
CA HIS A 704 16.11 -7.45 6.95
C HIS A 704 14.74 -7.64 7.61
N PHE A 705 14.72 -8.22 8.81
CA PHE A 705 13.52 -8.40 9.61
C PHE A 705 13.62 -7.61 10.90
N ILE A 706 12.92 -6.49 10.96
CA ILE A 706 12.84 -5.68 12.19
C ILE A 706 12.14 -6.47 13.28
N PRO A 707 12.66 -6.49 14.53
CA PRO A 707 11.94 -7.02 15.66
C PRO A 707 10.61 -6.27 15.84
N ALA A 708 9.52 -7.00 15.77
CA ALA A 708 8.17 -6.46 15.88
C ALA A 708 7.24 -7.53 16.44
N PRO A 709 6.17 -7.12 17.15
CA PRO A 709 5.19 -8.09 17.65
C PRO A 709 4.48 -8.76 16.48
N SER A 710 4.25 -10.05 16.63
CA SER A 710 3.71 -10.91 15.58
C SER A 710 2.33 -10.47 15.13
N ARG A 711 2.13 -10.40 13.83
CA ARG A 711 0.79 -10.30 13.26
C ARG A 711 0.15 -11.69 13.07
N SER A 712 0.99 -12.73 12.86
CA SER A 712 0.55 -14.09 12.62
C SER A 712 1.70 -15.08 12.42
N THR A 713 2.93 -14.60 12.24
CA THR A 713 4.11 -15.43 11.89
C THR A 713 5.27 -15.18 12.83
N ILE A 714 6.23 -16.10 12.88
CA ILE A 714 7.47 -15.92 13.63
C ILE A 714 8.27 -14.71 13.09
N ASN A 715 9.01 -14.05 13.98
CA ASN A 715 10.02 -13.06 13.62
C ASN A 715 11.40 -13.73 13.59
N ARG A 716 12.04 -13.75 12.42
CA ARG A 716 13.31 -14.47 12.21
C ARG A 716 14.44 -13.93 13.08
N SER A 717 14.55 -12.60 13.23
CA SER A 717 15.57 -11.96 14.08
C SER A 717 15.37 -12.32 15.55
N TYR A 718 14.12 -12.39 16.03
CA TYR A 718 13.82 -12.85 17.37
C TYR A 718 14.21 -14.32 17.56
N CYS A 719 13.88 -15.18 16.59
CA CYS A 719 14.20 -16.61 16.66
C CYS A 719 15.70 -16.84 16.76
N THR A 720 16.48 -16.27 15.85
CA THR A 720 17.95 -16.43 15.85
C THR A 720 18.61 -15.82 17.08
N SER A 721 18.13 -14.64 17.53
CA SER A 721 18.57 -14.02 18.77
C SER A 721 18.34 -14.92 19.99
N ASN A 722 17.28 -15.72 19.98
CA ASN A 722 16.89 -16.61 21.08
C ASN A 722 17.31 -18.09 20.86
N GLY A 723 18.29 -18.33 19.99
CA GLY A 723 18.92 -19.64 19.84
C GLY A 723 18.11 -20.65 19.03
N TYR A 724 17.16 -20.21 18.21
CA TYR A 724 16.52 -21.07 17.21
C TYR A 724 17.24 -21.00 15.87
N ILE A 725 17.38 -22.11 15.20
CA ILE A 725 17.62 -22.18 13.76
C ILE A 725 16.26 -21.98 13.07
N VAL A 726 16.20 -21.22 11.96
CA VAL A 726 14.99 -21.10 11.16
C VAL A 726 15.27 -21.58 9.74
N PHE A 727 14.53 -22.56 9.27
CA PHE A 727 14.59 -23.04 7.89
C PHE A 727 13.36 -22.57 7.12
N VAL A 728 13.59 -21.99 5.93
CA VAL A 728 12.52 -21.45 5.06
C VAL A 728 12.65 -22.05 3.67
N PRO A 729 12.05 -23.23 3.41
CA PRO A 729 12.09 -23.89 2.11
C PRO A 729 11.21 -23.18 1.08
N ASP A 730 11.63 -23.15 -0.19
CA ASP A 730 10.77 -22.87 -1.33
C ASP A 730 9.91 -24.10 -1.65
N ILE A 731 8.67 -23.85 -2.06
CA ILE A 731 7.72 -24.88 -2.43
C ILE A 731 7.32 -24.66 -3.90
N THR A 732 7.42 -25.71 -4.69
CA THR A 732 6.87 -25.82 -6.05
C THR A 732 5.66 -26.74 -5.99
N TYR A 733 4.68 -26.51 -6.84
CA TYR A 733 3.42 -27.23 -6.79
C TYR A 733 3.10 -28.02 -8.07
N LYS A 734 2.46 -29.16 -7.88
CA LYS A 734 1.79 -29.93 -8.91
C LYS A 734 0.29 -29.67 -8.84
N GLU A 735 -0.34 -29.37 -9.95
CA GLU A 735 -1.78 -29.18 -10.03
C GLU A 735 -2.54 -30.40 -9.50
N GLY A 736 -3.50 -30.17 -8.64
CA GLY A 736 -4.32 -31.19 -7.99
C GLY A 736 -3.73 -31.73 -6.69
N PHE A 737 -2.46 -31.45 -6.37
CA PHE A 737 -1.73 -32.07 -5.24
C PHE A 737 -1.00 -31.03 -4.37
N PRO A 738 -1.67 -29.95 -3.92
CA PRO A 738 -0.99 -28.89 -3.17
C PRO A 738 -0.44 -29.36 -1.82
N GLY A 739 -1.13 -30.25 -1.11
CA GLY A 739 -0.68 -30.79 0.15
C GLY A 739 0.52 -31.71 0.01
N GLU A 740 0.51 -32.60 -1.01
CA GLU A 740 1.63 -33.49 -1.33
C GLU A 740 2.85 -32.71 -1.79
N SER A 741 2.68 -31.67 -2.59
CA SER A 741 3.74 -30.78 -3.04
C SER A 741 4.42 -30.09 -1.87
N ALA A 742 3.63 -29.55 -0.92
CA ALA A 742 4.16 -28.98 0.33
C ALA A 742 4.91 -30.03 1.16
N TYR A 743 4.35 -31.24 1.31
CA TYR A 743 5.01 -32.35 1.99
C TYR A 743 6.36 -32.68 1.33
N ASN A 744 6.38 -32.82 0.01
CA ASN A 744 7.56 -33.16 -0.75
C ASN A 744 8.67 -32.11 -0.51
N ALA A 745 8.40 -30.85 -0.69
CA ALA A 745 9.40 -29.80 -0.52
C ALA A 745 9.87 -29.65 0.94
N ILE A 746 8.95 -29.58 1.89
CA ILE A 746 9.26 -29.27 3.29
C ILE A 746 9.95 -30.46 3.97
N VAL A 747 9.44 -31.69 3.81
CA VAL A 747 10.00 -32.86 4.49
C VAL A 747 11.34 -33.27 3.90
N SER A 748 11.50 -33.25 2.56
CA SER A 748 12.78 -33.54 1.93
C SER A 748 13.84 -32.49 2.32
N GLY A 749 13.48 -31.20 2.29
CA GLY A 749 14.37 -30.13 2.70
C GLY A 749 14.77 -30.22 4.17
N THR A 750 13.82 -30.47 5.07
CA THR A 750 14.13 -30.66 6.50
C THR A 750 15.06 -31.85 6.72
N LYS A 751 14.83 -32.98 6.06
CA LYS A 751 15.73 -34.16 6.13
C LYS A 751 17.12 -33.80 5.63
N ALA A 752 17.22 -33.16 4.47
CA ALA A 752 18.50 -32.75 3.91
C ALA A 752 19.28 -31.79 4.84
N MET A 753 18.60 -30.86 5.52
CA MET A 753 19.22 -29.96 6.50
C MET A 753 19.73 -30.74 7.73
N VAL A 754 18.92 -31.64 8.29
CA VAL A 754 19.32 -32.46 9.44
C VAL A 754 20.50 -33.40 9.11
N GLU A 755 20.54 -33.94 7.90
CA GLU A 755 21.64 -34.81 7.45
C GLU A 755 22.94 -34.02 7.21
N ARG A 756 22.83 -32.82 6.63
CA ARG A 756 23.98 -31.96 6.30
C ARG A 756 24.56 -31.27 7.54
N TYR A 757 23.73 -30.88 8.49
CA TYR A 757 24.09 -30.04 9.63
C TYR A 757 23.82 -30.76 10.97
N PRO A 758 24.84 -31.45 11.57
CA PRO A 758 24.71 -32.19 12.82
C PRO A 758 24.30 -31.36 14.04
N PHE A 759 24.43 -30.06 13.96
CA PHE A 759 24.02 -29.09 14.99
C PHE A 759 22.48 -28.83 15.01
N ILE A 760 21.74 -29.32 14.05
CA ILE A 760 20.27 -29.27 14.10
C ILE A 760 19.77 -30.38 14.99
N ASP A 761 19.03 -30.03 16.03
CA ASP A 761 18.40 -31.00 16.91
C ASP A 761 17.17 -31.63 16.25
N ARG A 762 17.35 -32.84 15.73
CA ARG A 762 16.31 -33.58 15.00
C ARG A 762 15.08 -33.93 15.83
N GLU A 763 15.24 -34.01 17.18
CA GLU A 763 14.15 -34.30 18.08
C GLU A 763 13.34 -33.07 18.50
N ASN A 764 13.90 -31.88 18.26
CA ASN A 764 13.33 -30.60 18.66
C ASN A 764 13.07 -29.65 17.45
N MET A 765 12.24 -30.11 16.53
CA MET A 765 11.83 -29.33 15.35
C MET A 765 10.36 -28.97 15.43
N GLY A 766 10.03 -27.71 15.00
CA GLY A 766 8.65 -27.20 14.98
C GLY A 766 8.27 -26.60 13.63
N LEU A 767 6.97 -26.52 13.37
CA LEU A 767 6.39 -25.91 12.18
C LEU A 767 5.66 -24.60 12.52
N GLN A 768 5.79 -23.58 11.67
CA GLN A 768 4.96 -22.36 11.77
C GLN A 768 4.58 -21.86 10.38
N GLY A 769 3.31 -21.47 10.21
CA GLY A 769 2.79 -20.87 8.98
C GLY A 769 1.39 -20.32 9.16
N GLN A 770 1.06 -19.33 8.35
CA GLN A 770 -0.22 -18.60 8.37
C GLN A 770 -0.98 -18.81 7.06
N SER A 771 -2.31 -18.87 7.13
CA SER A 771 -3.18 -18.89 5.95
C SER A 771 -2.91 -20.12 5.07
N TRP A 772 -2.35 -19.95 3.88
CA TRP A 772 -1.90 -21.07 3.06
C TRP A 772 -0.82 -21.91 3.74
N GLY A 773 0.13 -21.27 4.46
CA GLY A 773 1.08 -21.97 5.33
C GLY A 773 0.39 -22.72 6.46
N GLY A 774 -0.68 -22.17 7.04
CA GLY A 774 -1.51 -22.84 8.05
C GLY A 774 -2.19 -24.11 7.49
N TYR A 775 -2.75 -24.05 6.28
CA TYR A 775 -3.25 -25.21 5.56
C TYR A 775 -2.17 -26.29 5.40
N GLN A 776 -1.00 -25.88 4.92
CA GLN A 776 0.12 -26.82 4.69
C GLN A 776 0.53 -27.52 5.99
N ILE A 777 0.60 -26.81 7.11
CA ILE A 777 0.87 -27.39 8.43
C ILE A 777 -0.22 -28.39 8.81
N ALA A 778 -1.49 -28.00 8.72
CA ALA A 778 -2.60 -28.88 9.02
C ALA A 778 -2.55 -30.17 8.18
N TYR A 779 -2.12 -30.08 6.91
CA TYR A 779 -1.91 -31.23 6.04
C TYR A 779 -0.70 -32.07 6.49
N LEU A 780 0.46 -31.44 6.72
CA LEU A 780 1.70 -32.14 7.08
C LEU A 780 1.55 -32.98 8.34
N VAL A 781 0.96 -32.42 9.40
CA VAL A 781 0.80 -33.16 10.68
C VAL A 781 -0.13 -34.36 10.56
N THR A 782 -0.91 -34.48 9.46
CA THR A 782 -1.65 -35.72 9.16
C THR A 782 -0.80 -36.74 8.40
N ARG A 783 0.39 -36.42 7.94
CA ARG A 783 1.24 -37.21 7.04
C ARG A 783 2.58 -37.63 7.69
N THR A 784 3.05 -36.86 8.66
CA THR A 784 4.34 -37.11 9.32
C THR A 784 4.33 -36.68 10.78
N ASN A 785 5.04 -37.46 11.63
CA ASN A 785 5.27 -37.15 13.04
C ASN A 785 6.69 -36.61 13.29
N MET A 786 7.35 -36.12 12.24
CA MET A 786 8.73 -35.64 12.29
C MET A 786 8.89 -34.40 13.18
N PHE A 787 7.81 -33.62 13.35
CA PHE A 787 7.83 -32.34 14.07
C PHE A 787 7.19 -32.49 15.46
N LYS A 788 7.90 -32.00 16.47
CA LYS A 788 7.52 -32.11 17.87
C LYS A 788 6.39 -31.15 18.27
N ALA A 789 6.26 -30.05 17.58
CA ALA A 789 5.22 -29.03 17.78
C ALA A 789 4.88 -28.30 16.49
N ALA A 790 3.65 -27.84 16.33
CA ALA A 790 3.23 -27.08 15.16
C ALA A 790 2.29 -25.94 15.55
N MET A 791 2.43 -24.79 14.87
CA MET A 791 1.50 -23.67 14.98
C MET A 791 0.95 -23.29 13.60
N ALA A 792 -0.35 -23.49 13.41
CA ALA A 792 -1.09 -23.19 12.19
C ALA A 792 -1.98 -21.96 12.38
N GLY A 793 -1.65 -20.86 11.74
CA GLY A 793 -2.51 -19.68 11.74
C GLY A 793 -3.55 -19.74 10.62
N ALA A 794 -4.81 -19.49 10.94
CA ALA A 794 -5.96 -19.49 10.04
C ALA A 794 -5.93 -20.65 9.01
N PRO A 795 -5.81 -21.92 9.44
CA PRO A 795 -5.68 -23.05 8.52
C PRO A 795 -6.98 -23.31 7.76
N VAL A 796 -6.88 -23.65 6.47
CA VAL A 796 -7.97 -24.30 5.74
C VAL A 796 -7.91 -25.78 6.06
N SER A 797 -8.83 -26.29 6.87
CA SER A 797 -8.87 -27.69 7.30
C SER A 797 -9.72 -28.58 6.39
N ASN A 798 -10.70 -27.99 5.71
CA ASN A 798 -11.71 -28.69 4.93
C ASN A 798 -11.96 -27.92 3.61
N MET A 799 -11.33 -28.35 2.53
CA MET A 799 -11.49 -27.73 1.23
C MET A 799 -12.89 -27.92 0.66
N VAL A 800 -13.62 -28.95 1.09
CA VAL A 800 -14.99 -29.21 0.65
C VAL A 800 -15.94 -28.12 1.18
N SER A 801 -15.91 -27.84 2.49
CA SER A 801 -16.73 -26.76 3.07
C SER A 801 -16.22 -25.37 2.70
N ALA A 802 -14.92 -25.21 2.57
CA ALA A 802 -14.31 -23.92 2.20
C ALA A 802 -14.57 -23.53 0.73
N TYR A 803 -14.81 -24.47 -0.18
CA TYR A 803 -15.08 -24.22 -1.60
C TYR A 803 -16.29 -23.29 -1.81
N GLY A 804 -17.38 -23.53 -1.09
CA GLY A 804 -18.58 -22.67 -1.10
C GLY A 804 -18.51 -21.51 -0.09
N GLY A 805 -17.40 -21.36 0.64
CA GLY A 805 -17.25 -20.31 1.65
C GLY A 805 -17.10 -18.91 1.03
N ILE A 806 -17.45 -17.88 1.82
CA ILE A 806 -17.35 -16.48 1.42
C ILE A 806 -16.06 -15.86 1.99
N ARG A 807 -15.35 -15.12 1.17
CA ARG A 807 -14.31 -14.16 1.58
C ARG A 807 -15.00 -12.86 1.99
N TRP A 808 -15.40 -12.76 3.25
CA TRP A 808 -16.22 -11.67 3.77
C TRP A 808 -15.62 -10.28 3.55
N GLN A 809 -14.29 -10.17 3.50
CA GLN A 809 -13.62 -8.91 3.19
C GLN A 809 -13.95 -8.37 1.78
N THR A 810 -14.20 -9.25 0.82
CA THR A 810 -14.52 -8.90 -0.59
C THR A 810 -15.95 -9.25 -0.98
N GLY A 811 -16.60 -10.11 -0.20
CA GLY A 811 -17.90 -10.68 -0.50
C GLY A 811 -17.90 -11.75 -1.60
N LEU A 812 -16.74 -12.07 -2.20
CA LEU A 812 -16.60 -13.12 -3.21
C LEU A 812 -16.62 -14.51 -2.57
N ASN A 813 -17.10 -15.52 -3.30
CA ASN A 813 -16.89 -16.90 -2.90
C ASN A 813 -15.42 -17.31 -3.07
N ARG A 814 -15.08 -18.55 -2.64
CA ARG A 814 -13.71 -19.05 -2.68
C ARG A 814 -13.45 -20.02 -3.84
N GLN A 815 -14.40 -20.30 -4.72
CA GLN A 815 -14.27 -21.28 -5.80
C GLN A 815 -13.05 -21.02 -6.69
N PHE A 816 -12.84 -19.78 -7.14
CA PHE A 816 -11.67 -19.42 -7.97
C PHE A 816 -10.33 -19.81 -7.31
N GLN A 817 -10.27 -19.82 -5.99
CA GLN A 817 -9.06 -20.12 -5.24
C GLN A 817 -8.66 -21.60 -5.40
N TYR A 818 -9.63 -22.48 -5.48
CA TYR A 818 -9.43 -23.92 -5.65
C TYR A 818 -9.29 -24.32 -7.12
N GLU A 819 -10.13 -23.76 -7.97
CA GLU A 819 -10.15 -24.11 -9.38
C GLU A 819 -8.97 -23.58 -10.16
N GLN A 820 -8.56 -22.32 -9.88
CA GLN A 820 -7.67 -21.56 -10.78
C GLN A 820 -6.41 -21.02 -10.12
N THR A 821 -6.42 -20.77 -8.79
CA THR A 821 -5.33 -20.03 -8.16
C THR A 821 -4.66 -20.82 -7.02
N GLN A 822 -4.39 -20.21 -5.88
CA GLN A 822 -3.51 -20.66 -4.79
C GLN A 822 -3.68 -22.12 -4.35
N SER A 823 -4.91 -22.63 -4.30
CA SER A 823 -5.14 -24.02 -3.84
C SER A 823 -4.87 -25.09 -4.91
N ARG A 824 -4.71 -24.70 -6.18
CA ARG A 824 -4.23 -25.56 -7.29
C ARG A 824 -4.95 -26.90 -7.43
N ILE A 825 -6.23 -27.00 -7.03
CA ILE A 825 -7.01 -28.22 -7.23
C ILE A 825 -7.28 -28.48 -8.72
N GLY A 826 -7.46 -27.40 -9.51
CA GLY A 826 -7.56 -27.50 -10.97
C GLY A 826 -8.85 -28.12 -11.47
N GLY A 827 -9.98 -27.75 -10.89
CA GLY A 827 -11.32 -28.15 -11.28
C GLY A 827 -12.34 -28.00 -10.18
N THR A 828 -13.61 -28.12 -10.55
CA THR A 828 -14.73 -27.96 -9.63
C THR A 828 -14.82 -29.10 -8.59
N LEU A 829 -15.50 -28.87 -7.49
CA LEU A 829 -15.76 -29.88 -6.47
C LEU A 829 -16.46 -31.12 -7.06
N TRP A 830 -17.33 -30.95 -8.04
CA TRP A 830 -18.09 -32.04 -8.68
C TRP A 830 -17.28 -32.82 -9.71
N GLU A 831 -16.32 -32.17 -10.38
CA GLU A 831 -15.43 -32.85 -11.35
C GLU A 831 -14.29 -33.58 -10.66
N ARG A 832 -13.80 -33.04 -9.52
CA ARG A 832 -12.60 -33.52 -8.83
C ARG A 832 -12.83 -33.81 -7.33
N PRO A 833 -13.93 -34.47 -6.91
CA PRO A 833 -14.28 -34.60 -5.50
C PRO A 833 -13.16 -35.25 -4.66
N ILE A 834 -12.45 -36.22 -5.23
CA ILE A 834 -11.38 -36.92 -4.52
C ILE A 834 -10.22 -35.99 -4.22
N ARG A 835 -9.82 -35.09 -5.14
CA ARG A 835 -8.78 -34.10 -4.90
C ARG A 835 -9.13 -33.19 -3.70
N TYR A 836 -10.39 -32.77 -3.57
CA TYR A 836 -10.85 -31.98 -2.42
C TYR A 836 -10.75 -32.75 -1.10
N ILE A 837 -11.12 -34.02 -1.08
CA ILE A 837 -11.05 -34.89 0.11
C ILE A 837 -9.58 -35.14 0.49
N GLU A 838 -8.73 -35.55 -0.44
CA GLU A 838 -7.33 -35.88 -0.20
C GLU A 838 -6.51 -34.70 0.29
N ASN A 839 -6.86 -33.47 -0.18
CA ASN A 839 -6.23 -32.25 0.26
C ASN A 839 -6.92 -31.57 1.47
N SER A 840 -7.89 -32.24 2.11
CA SER A 840 -8.58 -31.71 3.29
C SER A 840 -8.07 -32.41 4.56
N PRO A 841 -7.28 -31.77 5.40
CA PRO A 841 -6.73 -32.34 6.64
C PRO A 841 -7.78 -32.95 7.56
N ILE A 842 -9.00 -32.42 7.59
CA ILE A 842 -10.10 -32.80 8.46
C ILE A 842 -10.41 -34.31 8.36
N PHE A 843 -10.25 -34.94 7.20
CA PHE A 843 -10.52 -36.35 6.98
C PHE A 843 -9.43 -37.29 7.52
N PHE A 844 -8.29 -36.74 7.98
CA PHE A 844 -7.11 -37.48 8.42
C PHE A 844 -6.65 -37.07 9.82
N VAL A 845 -7.47 -36.36 10.59
CA VAL A 845 -7.15 -35.84 11.93
C VAL A 845 -6.78 -36.97 12.91
N ASP A 846 -7.32 -38.19 12.72
CA ASP A 846 -7.01 -39.39 13.50
C ASP A 846 -5.51 -39.75 13.50
N LYS A 847 -4.78 -39.35 12.44
CA LYS A 847 -3.34 -39.61 12.27
C LYS A 847 -2.44 -38.56 12.92
N ILE A 848 -2.98 -37.45 13.41
CA ILE A 848 -2.20 -36.40 14.03
C ILE A 848 -1.69 -36.83 15.40
N GLU A 849 -0.38 -36.75 15.63
CA GLU A 849 0.26 -36.93 16.93
C GLU A 849 0.93 -35.65 17.44
N THR A 850 1.33 -34.76 16.54
CA THR A 850 1.97 -33.50 16.83
C THR A 850 1.01 -32.54 17.54
N PRO A 851 1.37 -31.98 18.72
CA PRO A 851 0.62 -30.90 19.37
C PRO A 851 0.45 -29.69 18.44
N LEU A 852 -0.79 -29.23 18.32
CA LEU A 852 -1.14 -28.16 17.39
C LEU A 852 -1.69 -26.91 18.11
N LEU A 853 -0.96 -25.80 18.02
CA LEU A 853 -1.47 -24.49 18.36
C LEU A 853 -2.08 -23.85 17.10
N MET A 854 -3.30 -23.35 17.20
CA MET A 854 -3.93 -22.58 16.11
C MET A 854 -4.18 -21.14 16.55
N MET A 855 -4.07 -20.20 15.61
CA MET A 855 -4.63 -18.87 15.73
C MET A 855 -5.67 -18.67 14.62
N HIS A 856 -6.93 -18.44 14.97
CA HIS A 856 -7.97 -18.16 13.97
C HIS A 856 -9.00 -17.19 14.55
N ASN A 857 -9.10 -16.02 13.93
CA ASN A 857 -9.88 -14.91 14.44
C ASN A 857 -11.33 -14.96 13.93
N ASP A 858 -12.28 -14.50 14.73
CA ASP A 858 -13.71 -14.55 14.40
C ASP A 858 -14.16 -13.56 13.33
N ALA A 859 -13.38 -12.46 13.13
CA ALA A 859 -13.60 -11.52 12.03
C ALA A 859 -12.68 -11.75 10.82
N ASP A 860 -12.14 -12.99 10.66
CA ASP A 860 -11.31 -13.32 9.50
C ASP A 860 -12.12 -13.24 8.20
N GLY A 861 -11.84 -12.23 7.40
CA GLY A 861 -12.47 -11.98 6.10
C GLY A 861 -11.86 -12.74 4.92
N ALA A 862 -10.75 -13.48 5.13
CA ALA A 862 -10.04 -14.22 4.10
C ALA A 862 -10.28 -15.73 4.18
N VAL A 863 -10.08 -16.34 5.36
CA VAL A 863 -10.37 -17.75 5.64
C VAL A 863 -11.51 -17.81 6.63
N PRO A 864 -12.67 -18.43 6.29
CA PRO A 864 -13.78 -18.54 7.23
C PRO A 864 -13.32 -19.21 8.54
N TRP A 865 -13.56 -18.58 9.68
CA TRP A 865 -13.01 -19.07 10.95
C TRP A 865 -13.59 -20.44 11.37
N TYR A 866 -14.71 -20.85 10.79
CA TYR A 866 -15.21 -22.22 10.92
C TYR A 866 -14.20 -23.28 10.49
N GLN A 867 -13.26 -22.97 9.60
CA GLN A 867 -12.17 -23.88 9.22
C GLN A 867 -11.30 -24.25 10.43
N GLY A 868 -10.99 -23.27 11.28
CA GLY A 868 -10.29 -23.49 12.55
C GLY A 868 -11.15 -24.27 13.56
N ILE A 869 -12.46 -23.93 13.66
CA ILE A 869 -13.39 -24.62 14.55
C ILE A 869 -13.52 -26.10 14.17
N GLU A 870 -13.71 -26.41 12.88
CA GLU A 870 -13.82 -27.79 12.39
C GLU A 870 -12.60 -28.62 12.82
N MET A 871 -11.40 -28.10 12.64
CA MET A 871 -10.13 -28.75 13.00
C MET A 871 -10.01 -28.90 14.50
N PHE A 872 -10.26 -27.83 15.27
CA PHE A 872 -10.19 -27.87 16.74
C PHE A 872 -11.13 -28.89 17.35
N VAL A 873 -12.40 -28.91 16.92
CA VAL A 873 -13.42 -29.81 17.45
C VAL A 873 -13.11 -31.26 17.07
N ALA A 874 -12.62 -31.53 15.86
CA ALA A 874 -12.22 -32.85 15.41
C ALA A 874 -11.05 -33.38 16.24
N MET A 875 -9.98 -32.62 16.43
CA MET A 875 -8.83 -32.99 17.26
C MET A 875 -9.25 -33.22 18.71
N ARG A 876 -10.05 -32.33 19.29
CA ARG A 876 -10.57 -32.47 20.65
C ARG A 876 -11.42 -33.73 20.83
N ARG A 877 -12.27 -34.07 19.85
CA ARG A 877 -13.10 -35.29 19.86
C ARG A 877 -12.27 -36.55 19.91
N LEU A 878 -11.08 -36.51 19.29
CA LEU A 878 -10.15 -37.61 19.22
C LEU A 878 -9.11 -37.60 20.35
N GLY A 879 -9.20 -36.67 21.31
CA GLY A 879 -8.28 -36.53 22.43
C GLY A 879 -6.86 -36.09 22.02
N LYS A 880 -6.72 -35.39 20.88
CA LYS A 880 -5.44 -34.89 20.38
C LYS A 880 -5.12 -33.51 21.01
N PRO A 881 -3.85 -33.25 21.39
CA PRO A 881 -3.47 -31.97 22.00
C PRO A 881 -3.63 -30.83 20.99
N VAL A 882 -4.57 -29.93 21.31
CA VAL A 882 -4.87 -28.79 20.43
C VAL A 882 -5.29 -27.56 21.23
N TRP A 883 -4.81 -26.39 20.82
CA TRP A 883 -5.19 -25.06 21.35
C TRP A 883 -5.62 -24.15 20.21
N MET A 884 -6.55 -23.26 20.47
CA MET A 884 -6.95 -22.24 19.50
C MET A 884 -7.02 -20.87 20.17
N LEU A 885 -6.20 -19.94 19.67
CA LEU A 885 -6.22 -18.53 20.04
C LEU A 885 -7.16 -17.80 19.09
N ASN A 886 -8.24 -17.24 19.65
CA ASN A 886 -9.17 -16.39 18.92
C ASN A 886 -9.12 -14.97 19.46
N TYR A 887 -8.53 -14.06 18.69
CA TYR A 887 -8.53 -12.64 19.01
C TYR A 887 -9.80 -12.01 18.45
N ASN A 888 -10.72 -11.66 19.34
CA ASN A 888 -12.04 -11.17 18.94
C ASN A 888 -11.96 -9.86 18.16
N ASP A 889 -12.80 -9.74 17.14
CA ASP A 889 -12.88 -8.58 16.21
C ASP A 889 -11.58 -8.31 15.44
N GLU A 890 -10.63 -9.23 15.43
CA GLU A 890 -9.44 -9.15 14.57
C GLU A 890 -9.66 -9.86 13.24
N ALA A 891 -9.07 -9.28 12.21
CA ALA A 891 -9.10 -9.82 10.85
C ALA A 891 -8.12 -11.00 10.69
N HIS A 892 -7.84 -11.38 9.44
CA HIS A 892 -6.95 -12.48 9.08
C HIS A 892 -5.54 -12.40 9.68
N ASN A 893 -5.00 -11.19 9.84
CA ASN A 893 -3.76 -10.90 10.54
C ASN A 893 -4.05 -9.86 11.64
N LEU A 894 -3.43 -10.03 12.80
CA LEU A 894 -3.61 -9.09 13.91
C LEU A 894 -3.16 -7.68 13.55
N THR A 895 -3.94 -6.72 13.97
CA THR A 895 -3.69 -5.29 13.74
C THR A 895 -3.43 -4.51 15.03
N ARG A 896 -4.12 -4.86 16.10
CA ARG A 896 -4.03 -4.16 17.39
C ARG A 896 -2.74 -4.55 18.11
N TRP A 897 -2.00 -3.55 18.56
CA TRP A 897 -0.73 -3.74 19.24
C TRP A 897 -0.80 -4.72 20.43
N PRO A 898 -1.76 -4.63 21.37
CA PRO A 898 -1.84 -5.58 22.49
C PRO A 898 -2.04 -7.03 22.04
N ASN A 899 -2.87 -7.28 21.03
CA ASN A 899 -3.12 -8.62 20.51
C ASN A 899 -1.87 -9.20 19.83
N ARG A 900 -1.13 -8.38 19.12
CA ARG A 900 0.14 -8.75 18.50
C ARG A 900 1.20 -9.11 19.54
N MET A 901 1.27 -8.35 20.63
CA MET A 901 2.15 -8.65 21.77
C MET A 901 1.78 -9.95 22.44
N ASP A 902 0.50 -10.16 22.76
CA ASP A 902 0.00 -11.39 23.36
C ASP A 902 0.29 -12.62 22.49
N LEU A 903 0.03 -12.54 21.18
CA LEU A 903 0.37 -13.62 20.26
C LEU A 903 1.87 -13.94 20.26
N SER A 904 2.73 -12.90 20.28
CA SER A 904 4.18 -13.12 20.32
C SER A 904 4.59 -13.90 21.57
N VAL A 905 4.10 -13.51 22.73
CA VAL A 905 4.41 -14.21 23.99
C VAL A 905 3.92 -15.66 23.93
N ARG A 906 2.64 -15.91 23.61
CA ARG A 906 2.09 -17.27 23.61
C ARG A 906 2.71 -18.19 22.58
N MET A 907 2.99 -17.67 21.37
CA MET A 907 3.62 -18.44 20.31
C MET A 907 5.01 -18.94 20.73
N TYR A 908 5.84 -18.07 21.32
CA TYR A 908 7.18 -18.46 21.72
C TYR A 908 7.17 -19.29 23.02
N GLN A 909 6.27 -19.05 23.98
CA GLN A 909 6.07 -19.92 25.14
C GLN A 909 5.67 -21.34 24.71
N PHE A 910 4.83 -21.49 23.68
CA PHE A 910 4.47 -22.80 23.13
C PHE A 910 5.69 -23.52 22.56
N PHE A 911 6.50 -22.83 21.72
CA PHE A 911 7.69 -23.43 21.15
C PHE A 911 8.80 -23.69 22.19
N ASP A 912 9.00 -22.77 23.14
CA ASP A 912 10.01 -22.96 24.20
C ASP A 912 9.67 -24.17 25.10
N TYR A 913 8.39 -24.35 25.41
CA TYR A 913 7.95 -25.54 26.15
C TYR A 913 8.26 -26.83 25.39
N TYR A 914 7.84 -26.94 24.13
CA TYR A 914 8.02 -28.18 23.38
C TYR A 914 9.44 -28.42 22.88
N LEU A 915 10.14 -27.35 22.42
CA LEU A 915 11.40 -27.51 21.70
C LEU A 915 12.64 -27.22 22.55
N LYS A 916 12.50 -26.49 23.66
CA LYS A 916 13.60 -26.24 24.60
C LYS A 916 13.43 -26.91 25.95
N GLY A 917 12.25 -27.48 26.24
CA GLY A 917 11.95 -28.10 27.52
C GLY A 917 11.73 -27.11 28.66
N GLU A 918 11.37 -25.85 28.33
CA GLU A 918 11.00 -24.87 29.35
C GLU A 918 9.71 -25.27 30.05
N PRO A 919 9.45 -24.81 31.29
CA PRO A 919 8.20 -25.09 31.99
C PRO A 919 6.98 -24.59 31.20
N ALA A 920 5.85 -25.32 31.31
CA ALA A 920 4.63 -24.92 30.61
C ALA A 920 4.04 -23.63 31.20
N PRO A 921 3.58 -22.68 30.39
CA PRO A 921 2.80 -21.57 30.91
C PRO A 921 1.40 -22.04 31.36
N GLN A 922 0.80 -21.34 32.31
CA GLN A 922 -0.48 -21.67 32.90
C GLN A 922 -1.57 -21.83 31.80
N TRP A 923 -1.61 -20.89 30.83
CA TRP A 923 -2.59 -20.93 29.73
C TRP A 923 -2.49 -22.20 28.88
N LEU A 924 -1.29 -22.73 28.68
CA LEU A 924 -1.04 -23.93 27.88
C LEU A 924 -1.45 -25.19 28.65
N LYS A 925 -1.15 -25.23 29.94
CA LYS A 925 -1.39 -26.40 30.81
C LYS A 925 -2.86 -26.52 31.25
N TYR A 926 -3.49 -25.42 31.62
CA TYR A 926 -4.83 -25.40 32.23
C TYR A 926 -5.90 -24.65 31.42
N GLY A 927 -5.48 -23.86 30.41
CA GLY A 927 -6.39 -22.94 29.71
C GLY A 927 -6.73 -21.71 30.58
N ILE A 928 -7.59 -20.86 30.04
CA ILE A 928 -8.16 -19.69 30.73
C ILE A 928 -9.68 -19.74 30.59
N PRO A 929 -10.42 -19.92 31.68
CA PRO A 929 -11.90 -19.92 31.65
C PRO A 929 -12.43 -18.60 31.13
N ALA A 930 -13.58 -18.59 30.47
CA ALA A 930 -14.22 -17.40 29.95
C ALA A 930 -14.56 -16.38 31.05
N THR A 931 -14.73 -16.82 32.29
CA THR A 931 -14.92 -15.95 33.48
C THR A 931 -13.71 -15.09 33.81
N ASP A 932 -12.52 -15.52 33.40
CA ASP A 932 -11.23 -14.86 33.69
C ASP A 932 -10.68 -14.09 32.49
N LYS A 933 -11.40 -14.10 31.37
CA LYS A 933 -11.03 -13.37 30.15
C LYS A 933 -10.80 -11.91 30.40
N GLY A 934 -9.64 -11.39 29.99
CA GLY A 934 -9.24 -9.99 30.16
C GLY A 934 -8.83 -9.61 31.60
N ARG A 935 -8.72 -10.60 32.50
CA ARG A 935 -8.31 -10.44 33.90
C ARG A 935 -7.05 -11.22 34.22
N VAL A 936 -6.84 -12.37 33.55
CA VAL A 936 -5.70 -13.26 33.73
C VAL A 936 -5.07 -13.51 32.38
N ASP A 937 -3.78 -13.25 32.24
CA ASP A 937 -3.03 -13.52 31.01
C ASP A 937 -2.54 -14.99 30.98
N GLY A 938 -2.21 -15.55 32.14
CA GLY A 938 -1.75 -16.91 32.31
C GLY A 938 -0.37 -17.20 31.71
N TYR A 939 0.49 -16.21 31.64
CA TYR A 939 1.86 -16.33 31.11
C TYR A 939 2.82 -17.00 32.09
N GLU A 940 2.45 -17.09 33.35
CA GLU A 940 3.28 -17.64 34.42
C GLU A 940 3.62 -19.10 34.10
N LEU A 941 4.91 -19.41 34.22
CA LEU A 941 5.41 -20.77 34.05
C LEU A 941 5.05 -21.59 35.27
N VAL A 942 4.53 -22.80 35.04
CA VAL A 942 4.10 -23.70 36.10
C VAL A 942 4.85 -25.05 35.98
N GLU A 943 5.26 -25.61 37.12
CA GLU A 943 5.97 -26.88 37.17
C GLU A 943 5.12 -28.08 36.71
#